data_b5fbec0ef5bba740bb907d8a169ad073
#
_entry.id   b5fbec0ef5bba740bb907d8a169ad073
#
_cell.length_a   1.000
_cell.length_b   1.000
_cell.length_c   1.000
_cell.angle_alpha   90.00
_cell.angle_beta   90.00
_cell.angle_gamma   90.00
#
_symmetry.space_group_name_H-M   'P 1'
#
loop_
_entity.id
_entity.type
_entity.pdbx_description
1 polymer ?
#
loop_
_entity_poly.entity_id
_entity_poly.type
_entity_poly.pdbx_seq_one_letter_code
_entity_poly.pdbx_strand_id
1 'polypeptide(L)'
;MPSIDALADRLSTYLSADQVNLVRRAYFYAEQAHDGQRRRSGEPYVTHPLAVANILADMHMDHQSLMAAMLHDVIEDTGIAKEALVAQFGETVAELVDGVSKLTQMNFETKAEAQAENFQKMAMAMARDIRVILVKLADRLHNMRTLEVLSGEKRRRIAKETLEIYAPIANRLGMHNIRIEFEDLGFKAMYPMRSARIYQAVKRARGNRKEIVNKIEESLSHCLAVDGIQGEVSGRQKHIYGIYKKMRGKRRAFNEIMDVYAFRIIVDKVDTCYRVLGAVHNLYKPLPGRFKDYIAIPKANGYQSLHTTLFGMHGVPIEIQIRTREMEEMANNGIAAHWLYKSSGDEQHTGTHARARQWVKGVLEMQQRAGNSLEFIESVKIDLFPDEVYVFTPKGRIMELPKGSTAVDFAYAVHTDVGNSCIACRINRRLAPLSEPLQSGSTVEIVSAPGARPNPAWLNFVVTGKARTHIRHALKLQRRSESVNLGERLLNKVLNGFNSSLDKIPAERVQAMLNEYRLEQIEDLLEDIGLGNRMAYVVARRLMGEGEQLPSPEGPLAIRGTEGLVLSYAKCCTPIPGDPIVGHLSAGKGMVVHLDNCRNISEIRHNPEKCIQLAWAKDVTGEFNVELRVELEHQRGLIALLASSVNAADGNIEKISMDERDGRISVVQLVVSVHDRVHLARVIKKLRALTGVIRITRMRA
;
A
#
# COMPACT_ATOMS: atom_id res chain seq x y z
N MET A 1 6.29 42.80 -2.74
CA MET A 1 6.66 41.65 -1.91
C MET A 1 5.72 41.59 -0.71
N PRO A 2 5.28 40.42 -0.23
CA PRO A 2 4.49 40.35 0.96
C PRO A 2 5.31 40.94 2.13
N SER A 3 4.76 41.89 2.84
CA SER A 3 5.34 42.48 4.06
C SER A 3 4.68 41.84 5.27
N ILE A 4 5.36 41.86 6.41
CA ILE A 4 4.78 41.42 7.68
C ILE A 4 3.54 42.22 8.06
N ASP A 5 3.51 43.51 7.69
CA ASP A 5 2.35 44.38 7.98
C ASP A 5 1.13 43.96 7.15
N ALA A 6 1.30 43.68 5.85
CA ALA A 6 0.21 43.18 5.02
C ALA A 6 -0.32 41.78 5.49
N LEU A 7 0.57 40.94 6.01
CA LEU A 7 0.16 39.70 6.66
C LEU A 7 -0.62 39.98 7.94
N ALA A 8 -0.11 40.85 8.80
CA ALA A 8 -0.75 41.22 10.06
C ALA A 8 -2.16 41.82 9.87
N ASP A 9 -2.35 42.70 8.88
CA ASP A 9 -3.66 43.27 8.53
C ASP A 9 -4.66 42.16 8.16
N ARG A 10 -4.20 41.19 7.38
CA ARG A 10 -5.02 40.03 7.04
C ARG A 10 -5.31 39.13 8.23
N LEU A 11 -4.33 38.84 9.09
CA LEU A 11 -4.51 38.03 10.29
C LEU A 11 -5.49 38.68 11.28
N SER A 12 -5.53 40.01 11.35
CA SER A 12 -6.46 40.75 12.19
C SER A 12 -7.94 40.54 11.84
N THR A 13 -8.24 39.95 10.68
CA THR A 13 -9.61 39.60 10.32
C THR A 13 -10.17 38.41 11.09
N TYR A 14 -9.30 37.56 11.68
CA TYR A 14 -9.71 36.33 12.36
C TYR A 14 -8.90 35.97 13.62
N LEU A 15 -7.79 36.65 13.91
CA LEU A 15 -7.00 36.48 15.13
C LEU A 15 -7.11 37.73 16.03
N SER A 16 -6.92 37.54 17.34
CA SER A 16 -6.84 38.64 18.28
C SER A 16 -5.56 39.44 18.09
N ALA A 17 -5.56 40.71 18.54
CA ALA A 17 -4.40 41.58 18.46
C ALA A 17 -3.16 40.98 19.14
N ASP A 18 -3.31 40.31 20.29
CA ASP A 18 -2.22 39.63 21.00
C ASP A 18 -1.64 38.50 20.17
N GLN A 19 -2.49 37.69 19.52
CA GLN A 19 -2.05 36.60 18.66
C GLN A 19 -1.30 37.11 17.41
N VAL A 20 -1.77 38.23 16.82
CA VAL A 20 -1.07 38.88 15.70
C VAL A 20 0.30 39.38 16.12
N ASN A 21 0.41 39.98 17.32
CA ASN A 21 1.69 40.43 17.87
C ASN A 21 2.66 39.30 18.13
N LEU A 22 2.19 38.15 18.57
CA LEU A 22 3.03 36.94 18.71
C LEU A 22 3.59 36.46 17.37
N VAL A 23 2.78 36.48 16.31
CA VAL A 23 3.25 36.13 14.95
C VAL A 23 4.27 37.17 14.43
N ARG A 24 4.05 38.45 14.66
CA ARG A 24 5.04 39.50 14.34
C ARG A 24 6.36 39.28 15.08
N ARG A 25 6.30 38.95 16.38
CA ARG A 25 7.48 38.63 17.19
C ARG A 25 8.26 37.45 16.62
N ALA A 26 7.56 36.37 16.18
CA ALA A 26 8.18 35.23 15.54
C ALA A 26 8.87 35.58 14.19
N TYR A 27 8.28 36.52 13.42
CA TYR A 27 8.91 37.05 12.20
C TYR A 27 10.22 37.77 12.51
N PHE A 28 10.23 38.72 13.43
CA PHE A 28 11.44 39.47 13.76
C PHE A 28 12.52 38.59 14.37
N TYR A 29 12.14 37.58 15.15
CA TYR A 29 13.07 36.58 15.65
C TYR A 29 13.71 35.77 14.53
N ALA A 30 12.92 35.30 13.55
CA ALA A 30 13.44 34.58 12.40
C ALA A 30 14.30 35.48 11.50
N GLU A 31 13.93 36.76 11.30
CA GLU A 31 14.70 37.74 10.55
C GLU A 31 16.10 37.95 11.16
N GLN A 32 16.16 38.12 12.49
CA GLN A 32 17.41 38.24 13.22
C GLN A 32 18.25 36.94 13.19
N ALA A 33 17.60 35.77 13.34
CA ALA A 33 18.27 34.49 13.31
C ALA A 33 18.92 34.18 11.95
N HIS A 34 18.28 34.63 10.85
CA HIS A 34 18.77 34.47 9.48
C HIS A 34 19.49 35.70 8.93
N ASP A 35 19.96 36.63 9.80
CA ASP A 35 20.63 37.84 9.33
C ASP A 35 21.85 37.51 8.47
N GLY A 36 22.00 38.23 7.37
CA GLY A 36 23.03 38.01 6.36
C GLY A 36 22.80 36.80 5.44
N GLN A 37 21.88 35.90 5.71
CA GLN A 37 21.55 34.76 4.84
C GLN A 37 20.70 35.19 3.65
N ARG A 38 21.02 34.65 2.47
CA ARG A 38 20.26 34.90 1.22
C ARG A 38 19.87 33.61 0.55
N ARG A 39 18.69 33.62 -0.05
CA ARG A 39 18.24 32.53 -0.94
C ARG A 39 19.05 32.54 -2.24
N ARG A 40 18.99 31.44 -2.97
CA ARG A 40 19.60 31.34 -4.32
C ARG A 40 19.03 32.34 -5.34
N SER A 41 17.84 32.85 -5.10
CA SER A 41 17.22 33.96 -5.86
C SER A 41 17.85 35.31 -5.55
N GLY A 42 18.69 35.42 -4.53
CA GLY A 42 19.30 36.69 -4.07
C GLY A 42 18.50 37.43 -3.01
N GLU A 43 17.28 37.01 -2.71
CA GLU A 43 16.41 37.62 -1.69
C GLU A 43 16.86 37.27 -0.26
N PRO A 44 16.58 38.15 0.76
CA PRO A 44 16.79 37.79 2.17
C PRO A 44 16.08 36.47 2.52
N TYR A 45 16.69 35.64 3.37
CA TYR A 45 16.15 34.31 3.68
C TYR A 45 14.75 34.37 4.30
N VAL A 46 14.50 35.37 5.16
CA VAL A 46 13.23 35.58 5.89
C VAL A 46 11.98 35.69 4.95
N THR A 47 12.20 36.01 3.67
CA THR A 47 11.11 36.07 2.68
C THR A 47 10.45 34.71 2.49
N HIS A 48 11.20 33.62 2.71
CA HIS A 48 10.65 32.26 2.63
C HIS A 48 9.69 31.92 3.79
N PRO A 49 10.08 31.98 5.05
CA PRO A 49 9.17 31.80 6.18
C PRO A 49 7.93 32.69 6.11
N LEU A 50 8.10 33.93 5.71
CA LEU A 50 6.98 34.85 5.53
C LEU A 50 6.00 34.36 4.43
N ALA A 51 6.51 33.86 3.32
CA ALA A 51 5.67 33.30 2.25
C ALA A 51 4.96 32.01 2.70
N VAL A 52 5.62 31.15 3.47
CA VAL A 52 5.02 29.95 4.07
C VAL A 52 3.88 30.33 5.03
N ALA A 53 4.10 31.30 5.91
CA ALA A 53 3.06 31.81 6.79
C ALA A 53 1.88 32.45 6.03
N ASN A 54 2.14 33.12 4.90
CA ASN A 54 1.08 33.64 4.03
C ASN A 54 0.21 32.51 3.45
N ILE A 55 0.81 31.40 3.03
CA ILE A 55 0.06 30.22 2.55
C ILE A 55 -0.83 29.64 3.66
N LEU A 56 -0.34 29.57 4.89
CA LEU A 56 -1.14 29.12 6.03
C LEU A 56 -2.23 30.13 6.45
N ALA A 57 -1.96 31.41 6.29
CA ALA A 57 -2.95 32.47 6.52
C ALA A 57 -4.11 32.42 5.52
N ASP A 58 -3.85 32.02 4.25
CA ASP A 58 -4.91 31.76 3.25
C ASP A 58 -5.85 30.61 3.68
N MET A 59 -5.38 29.72 4.57
CA MET A 59 -6.15 28.62 5.16
C MET A 59 -6.72 28.96 6.54
N HIS A 60 -6.57 30.19 7.01
CA HIS A 60 -7.00 30.68 8.34
C HIS A 60 -6.45 29.84 9.51
N MET A 61 -5.18 29.42 9.42
CA MET A 61 -4.54 28.65 10.49
C MET A 61 -4.32 29.47 11.77
N ASP A 62 -4.25 28.76 12.89
CA ASP A 62 -4.03 29.36 14.21
C ASP A 62 -2.65 30.03 14.33
N HIS A 63 -2.52 30.94 15.32
CA HIS A 63 -1.30 31.72 15.54
C HIS A 63 -0.06 30.84 15.83
N GLN A 64 -0.24 29.67 16.49
CA GLN A 64 0.88 28.77 16.79
C GLN A 64 1.44 28.14 15.50
N SER A 65 0.57 27.72 14.57
CA SER A 65 0.97 27.23 13.26
C SER A 65 1.69 28.29 12.42
N LEU A 66 1.22 29.55 12.50
CA LEU A 66 1.84 30.69 11.81
C LEU A 66 3.21 31.02 12.40
N MET A 67 3.35 31.01 13.75
CA MET A 67 4.65 31.16 14.41
C MET A 67 5.60 30.02 14.04
N ALA A 68 5.12 28.77 14.03
CA ALA A 68 5.91 27.63 13.61
C ALA A 68 6.37 27.76 12.14
N ALA A 69 5.53 28.30 11.26
CA ALA A 69 5.90 28.59 9.87
C ALA A 69 6.97 29.67 9.75
N MET A 70 6.95 30.69 10.61
CA MET A 70 8.00 31.72 10.65
C MET A 70 9.33 31.16 11.14
N LEU A 71 9.31 30.18 12.04
CA LEU A 71 10.48 29.66 12.75
C LEU A 71 10.97 28.31 12.23
N HIS A 72 10.35 27.70 11.21
CA HIS A 72 10.55 26.31 10.85
C HIS A 72 11.99 25.92 10.46
N ASP A 73 12.75 26.86 9.88
CA ASP A 73 14.15 26.65 9.48
C ASP A 73 15.16 27.14 10.52
N VAL A 74 14.72 27.83 11.60
CA VAL A 74 15.63 28.45 12.60
C VAL A 74 16.49 27.39 13.28
N ILE A 75 15.93 26.25 13.69
CA ILE A 75 16.73 25.18 14.34
C ILE A 75 17.72 24.58 13.35
N GLU A 76 17.34 24.39 12.10
CA GLU A 76 18.15 23.69 11.09
C GLU A 76 19.27 24.57 10.55
N ASP A 77 18.97 25.82 10.20
CA ASP A 77 19.86 26.67 9.44
C ASP A 77 20.69 27.65 10.30
N THR A 78 20.32 27.84 11.58
CA THR A 78 21.00 28.85 12.42
C THR A 78 21.66 28.29 13.69
N GLY A 79 21.45 26.98 13.99
CA GLY A 79 22.00 26.34 15.17
C GLY A 79 21.37 26.75 16.51
N ILE A 80 20.25 27.47 16.49
CA ILE A 80 19.51 27.84 17.70
C ILE A 80 18.88 26.57 18.27
N ALA A 81 19.13 26.30 19.55
CA ALA A 81 18.60 25.14 20.23
C ALA A 81 17.07 25.22 20.45
N LYS A 82 16.40 24.06 20.47
CA LYS A 82 14.94 23.96 20.71
C LYS A 82 14.51 24.64 22.00
N GLU A 83 15.32 24.52 23.06
CA GLU A 83 15.05 25.10 24.38
C GLU A 83 14.93 26.62 24.35
N ALA A 84 15.67 27.30 23.46
CA ALA A 84 15.55 28.72 23.24
C ALA A 84 14.18 29.11 22.65
N LEU A 85 13.67 28.27 21.72
CA LEU A 85 12.31 28.49 21.18
C LEU A 85 11.23 28.20 22.22
N VAL A 86 11.41 27.19 23.07
CA VAL A 86 10.49 26.91 24.19
C VAL A 86 10.40 28.12 25.11
N ALA A 87 11.53 28.69 25.49
CA ALA A 87 11.56 29.88 26.37
C ALA A 87 10.89 31.13 25.76
N GLN A 88 10.97 31.27 24.44
CA GLN A 88 10.46 32.47 23.74
C GLN A 88 9.00 32.29 23.24
N PHE A 89 8.61 31.13 22.75
CA PHE A 89 7.34 30.93 22.03
C PHE A 89 6.48 29.82 22.63
N GLY A 90 6.98 29.16 23.69
CA GLY A 90 6.28 28.05 24.37
C GLY A 90 6.52 26.68 23.72
N GLU A 91 6.20 25.62 24.48
CA GLU A 91 6.47 24.24 24.14
C GLU A 91 5.78 23.81 22.84
N THR A 92 4.51 24.20 22.66
CA THR A 92 3.73 23.80 21.47
C THR A 92 4.37 24.29 20.17
N VAL A 93 4.83 25.54 20.11
CA VAL A 93 5.46 26.09 18.91
C VAL A 93 6.81 25.42 18.66
N ALA A 94 7.61 25.22 19.71
CA ALA A 94 8.91 24.55 19.61
C ALA A 94 8.78 23.08 19.17
N GLU A 95 7.73 22.35 19.62
CA GLU A 95 7.43 20.99 19.18
C GLU A 95 7.01 20.95 17.69
N LEU A 96 6.22 21.92 17.23
CA LEU A 96 5.85 22.03 15.82
C LEU A 96 7.08 22.28 14.94
N VAL A 97 7.95 23.21 15.34
CA VAL A 97 9.19 23.55 14.63
C VAL A 97 10.13 22.34 14.57
N ASP A 98 10.39 21.68 15.72
CA ASP A 98 11.20 20.47 15.81
C ASP A 98 10.63 19.35 14.91
N GLY A 99 9.31 19.17 14.91
CA GLY A 99 8.63 18.22 14.05
C GLY A 99 8.88 18.48 12.55
N VAL A 100 8.81 19.75 12.12
CA VAL A 100 9.06 20.15 10.72
C VAL A 100 10.53 19.97 10.36
N SER A 101 11.47 20.35 11.21
CA SER A 101 12.93 20.25 11.00
C SER A 101 13.39 18.80 10.90
N LYS A 102 12.91 17.89 11.77
CA LYS A 102 13.22 16.45 11.72
C LYS A 102 12.80 15.77 10.42
N LEU A 103 11.86 16.36 9.69
CA LEU A 103 11.45 15.87 8.37
C LEU A 103 12.43 16.27 7.25
N THR A 104 13.35 17.17 7.49
CA THR A 104 14.29 17.72 6.50
C THR A 104 15.68 17.09 6.56
N GLN A 105 16.16 16.68 7.76
CA GLN A 105 17.53 16.19 7.99
C GLN A 105 17.69 14.70 7.66
N MET A 106 18.36 14.37 6.53
CA MET A 106 18.76 12.96 6.26
C MET A 106 19.87 12.76 5.26
N ASN A 107 20.86 11.91 5.62
CA ASN A 107 21.88 11.31 4.76
C ASN A 107 21.54 9.82 4.52
N PHE A 108 21.58 9.33 3.27
CA PHE A 108 21.12 7.99 2.92
C PHE A 108 22.08 7.25 2.00
N GLU A 109 22.17 5.93 2.22
CA GLU A 109 22.93 5.01 1.37
C GLU A 109 22.18 4.62 0.10
N THR A 110 20.83 4.48 0.14
CA THR A 110 20.01 4.19 -1.05
C THR A 110 18.78 5.11 -1.18
N LYS A 111 18.37 5.42 -2.44
CA LYS A 111 17.23 6.30 -2.73
C LYS A 111 15.87 5.78 -2.22
N ALA A 112 15.68 4.47 -2.17
CA ALA A 112 14.40 3.86 -1.82
C ALA A 112 14.21 3.77 -0.30
N GLU A 113 15.28 3.44 0.44
CA GLU A 113 15.29 3.45 1.90
C GLU A 113 15.11 4.85 2.46
N ALA A 114 15.75 5.83 1.82
CA ALA A 114 15.60 7.24 2.12
C ALA A 114 14.15 7.73 2.07
N GLN A 115 13.42 7.36 1.03
CA GLN A 115 12.00 7.72 0.90
C GLN A 115 11.15 7.05 1.97
N ALA A 116 11.48 5.81 2.34
CA ALA A 116 10.78 5.03 3.34
C ALA A 116 10.88 5.65 4.72
N GLU A 117 12.10 5.94 5.12
CA GLU A 117 12.40 6.52 6.43
C GLU A 117 11.85 7.95 6.58
N ASN A 118 11.92 8.76 5.50
CA ASN A 118 11.29 10.07 5.44
C ASN A 118 9.78 10.01 5.68
N PHE A 119 9.12 9.07 4.98
CA PHE A 119 7.69 8.92 5.15
C PHE A 119 7.32 8.40 6.56
N GLN A 120 8.13 7.52 7.11
CA GLN A 120 7.97 7.00 8.46
C GLN A 120 8.06 8.12 9.52
N LYS A 121 9.11 8.96 9.45
CA LYS A 121 9.26 10.11 10.35
C LYS A 121 8.13 11.11 10.21
N MET A 122 7.68 11.34 8.97
CA MET A 122 6.55 12.20 8.67
C MET A 122 5.24 11.65 9.28
N ALA A 123 4.98 10.36 9.18
CA ALA A 123 3.83 9.72 9.79
C ALA A 123 3.88 9.82 11.33
N MET A 124 5.06 9.64 11.94
CA MET A 124 5.25 9.82 13.38
C MET A 124 5.03 11.26 13.85
N ALA A 125 5.51 12.24 13.09
CA ALA A 125 5.30 13.65 13.40
C ALA A 125 3.82 14.04 13.28
N MET A 126 3.13 13.59 12.22
CA MET A 126 1.69 13.78 12.04
C MET A 126 0.86 13.17 13.17
N ALA A 127 1.31 12.05 13.74
CA ALA A 127 0.60 11.40 14.84
C ALA A 127 0.66 12.19 16.15
N ARG A 128 1.73 12.94 16.35
CA ARG A 128 1.87 13.85 17.51
C ARG A 128 1.02 15.09 17.32
N ASP A 129 1.21 15.79 16.21
CA ASP A 129 0.41 16.95 15.84
C ASP A 129 0.30 17.07 14.32
N ILE A 130 -0.94 17.04 13.82
CA ILE A 130 -1.21 17.10 12.38
C ILE A 130 -0.82 18.45 11.76
N ARG A 131 -0.66 19.51 12.57
CA ARG A 131 -0.23 20.83 12.10
C ARG A 131 1.18 20.82 11.53
N VAL A 132 2.04 19.89 11.98
CA VAL A 132 3.40 19.69 11.42
C VAL A 132 3.36 19.44 9.91
N ILE A 133 2.44 18.59 9.43
CA ILE A 133 2.34 18.34 8.00
C ILE A 133 1.73 19.52 7.24
N LEU A 134 0.84 20.30 7.85
CA LEU A 134 0.27 21.49 7.20
C LEU A 134 1.37 22.54 6.96
N VAL A 135 2.22 22.81 7.95
CA VAL A 135 3.40 23.67 7.79
C VAL A 135 4.33 23.13 6.70
N LYS A 136 4.60 21.81 6.71
CA LYS A 136 5.48 21.18 5.70
C LYS A 136 4.90 21.21 4.29
N LEU A 137 3.58 21.09 4.12
CA LEU A 137 2.92 21.24 2.83
C LEU A 137 3.03 22.70 2.32
N ALA A 138 2.88 23.70 3.21
CA ALA A 138 3.03 25.09 2.86
C ALA A 138 4.50 25.44 2.49
N ASP A 139 5.49 24.94 3.26
CA ASP A 139 6.92 25.01 2.92
C ASP A 139 7.20 24.42 1.54
N ARG A 140 6.76 23.18 1.32
CA ARG A 140 6.94 22.50 0.04
C ARG A 140 6.29 23.24 -1.11
N LEU A 141 5.11 23.86 -0.89
CA LEU A 141 4.41 24.63 -1.90
C LEU A 141 5.21 25.88 -2.31
N HIS A 142 5.73 26.62 -1.34
CA HIS A 142 6.59 27.77 -1.63
C HIS A 142 7.88 27.34 -2.36
N ASN A 143 8.49 26.23 -1.95
CA ASN A 143 9.65 25.67 -2.63
C ASN A 143 9.35 25.24 -4.07
N MET A 144 8.14 24.72 -4.34
CA MET A 144 7.71 24.39 -5.71
C MET A 144 7.45 25.64 -6.57
N ARG A 145 6.91 26.71 -5.99
CA ARG A 145 6.71 28.01 -6.67
C ARG A 145 8.04 28.67 -7.10
N THR A 146 9.10 28.45 -6.31
CA THR A 146 10.44 29.04 -6.52
C THR A 146 11.44 28.05 -7.17
N LEU A 147 10.97 26.94 -7.73
CA LEU A 147 11.79 25.83 -8.21
C LEU A 147 12.66 26.19 -9.43
N GLU A 148 12.31 27.24 -10.18
CA GLU A 148 12.98 27.62 -11.44
C GLU A 148 14.44 28.03 -11.25
N VAL A 149 14.83 28.50 -10.06
CA VAL A 149 16.19 28.93 -9.70
C VAL A 149 17.18 27.74 -9.56
N LEU A 150 16.65 26.51 -9.43
CA LEU A 150 17.45 25.30 -9.22
C LEU A 150 17.92 24.66 -10.53
N SER A 151 19.05 23.89 -10.45
CA SER A 151 19.51 23.09 -11.58
C SER A 151 18.44 22.09 -12.06
N GLY A 152 18.45 21.75 -13.34
CA GLY A 152 17.45 20.86 -13.95
C GLY A 152 17.30 19.50 -13.27
N GLU A 153 18.41 18.93 -12.77
CA GLU A 153 18.40 17.64 -12.05
C GLU A 153 17.74 17.77 -10.67
N LYS A 154 18.16 18.77 -9.88
CA LYS A 154 17.60 19.03 -8.55
C LYS A 154 16.10 19.37 -8.66
N ARG A 155 15.72 20.16 -9.65
CA ARG A 155 14.33 20.50 -9.94
C ARG A 155 13.46 19.27 -10.22
N ARG A 156 13.93 18.34 -11.08
CA ARG A 156 13.21 17.08 -11.37
C ARG A 156 13.09 16.19 -10.14
N ARG A 157 14.12 16.10 -9.31
CA ARG A 157 14.11 15.30 -8.08
C ARG A 157 13.05 15.81 -7.11
N ILE A 158 13.02 17.11 -6.82
CA ILE A 158 12.05 17.74 -5.92
C ILE A 158 10.63 17.60 -6.49
N ALA A 159 10.45 17.82 -7.79
CA ALA A 159 9.15 17.68 -8.43
C ALA A 159 8.63 16.23 -8.38
N LYS A 160 9.49 15.24 -8.59
CA LYS A 160 9.13 13.82 -8.47
C LYS A 160 8.68 13.47 -7.06
N GLU A 161 9.46 13.85 -6.05
CA GLU A 161 9.11 13.64 -4.64
C GLU A 161 7.77 14.31 -4.30
N THR A 162 7.55 15.53 -4.76
CA THR A 162 6.29 16.27 -4.54
C THR A 162 5.10 15.53 -5.17
N LEU A 163 5.23 15.02 -6.39
CA LEU A 163 4.16 14.28 -7.07
C LEU A 163 3.89 12.89 -6.47
N GLU A 164 4.93 12.24 -5.92
CA GLU A 164 4.83 10.87 -5.39
C GLU A 164 4.44 10.83 -3.91
N ILE A 165 4.73 11.87 -3.13
CA ILE A 165 4.50 11.89 -1.68
C ILE A 165 3.57 13.03 -1.26
N TYR A 166 3.94 14.29 -1.51
CA TYR A 166 3.21 15.45 -0.95
C TYR A 166 1.84 15.69 -1.60
N ALA A 167 1.73 15.54 -2.92
CA ALA A 167 0.44 15.69 -3.60
C ALA A 167 -0.60 14.63 -3.18
N PRO A 168 -0.23 13.33 -3.01
CA PRO A 168 -1.11 12.32 -2.42
C PRO A 168 -1.51 12.62 -0.98
N ILE A 169 -0.60 13.09 -0.14
CA ILE A 169 -0.91 13.48 1.24
C ILE A 169 -1.89 14.65 1.27
N ALA A 170 -1.65 15.70 0.48
CA ALA A 170 -2.58 16.82 0.35
C ALA A 170 -3.98 16.34 -0.11
N ASN A 171 -4.04 15.37 -1.04
CA ASN A 171 -5.30 14.75 -1.45
C ASN A 171 -5.98 14.00 -0.30
N ARG A 172 -5.23 13.23 0.50
CA ARG A 172 -5.77 12.48 1.64
C ARG A 172 -6.27 13.38 2.75
N LEU A 173 -5.63 14.53 2.94
CA LEU A 173 -6.06 15.56 3.88
C LEU A 173 -7.18 16.49 3.32
N GLY A 174 -7.66 16.22 2.10
CA GLY A 174 -8.73 17.00 1.46
C GLY A 174 -8.29 18.36 0.89
N MET A 175 -7.00 18.70 0.95
CA MET A 175 -6.43 19.99 0.54
C MET A 175 -6.31 20.10 -0.99
N HIS A 176 -7.46 20.24 -1.65
CA HIS A 176 -7.55 20.12 -3.11
C HIS A 176 -6.75 21.20 -3.86
N ASN A 177 -6.75 22.43 -3.37
CA ASN A 177 -6.04 23.53 -4.01
C ASN A 177 -4.52 23.29 -4.00
N ILE A 178 -3.95 22.92 -2.84
CA ILE A 178 -2.54 22.60 -2.71
C ILE A 178 -2.16 21.40 -3.58
N ARG A 179 -2.99 20.34 -3.58
CA ARG A 179 -2.76 19.17 -4.42
C ARG A 179 -2.67 19.54 -5.89
N ILE A 180 -3.59 20.33 -6.38
CA ILE A 180 -3.62 20.74 -7.80
C ILE A 180 -2.38 21.56 -8.14
N GLU A 181 -2.01 22.50 -7.31
CA GLU A 181 -0.85 23.33 -7.54
C GLU A 181 0.44 22.50 -7.52
N PHE A 182 0.58 21.54 -6.60
CA PHE A 182 1.66 20.56 -6.61
C PHE A 182 1.71 19.75 -7.90
N GLU A 183 0.54 19.26 -8.36
CA GLU A 183 0.43 18.46 -9.57
C GLU A 183 0.83 19.28 -10.82
N ASP A 184 0.35 20.51 -10.95
CA ASP A 184 0.64 21.35 -12.12
C ASP A 184 2.09 21.86 -12.13
N LEU A 185 2.62 22.33 -11.00
CA LEU A 185 4.02 22.75 -10.87
C LEU A 185 4.97 21.56 -11.04
N GLY A 186 4.67 20.43 -10.42
CA GLY A 186 5.44 19.20 -10.56
C GLY A 186 5.45 18.67 -11.98
N PHE A 187 4.31 18.71 -12.67
CA PHE A 187 4.22 18.34 -14.09
C PHE A 187 5.03 19.25 -15.00
N LYS A 188 4.96 20.58 -14.79
CA LYS A 188 5.76 21.57 -15.50
C LYS A 188 7.26 21.29 -15.32
N ALA A 189 7.70 20.98 -14.09
CA ALA A 189 9.11 20.73 -13.79
C ALA A 189 9.61 19.37 -14.33
N MET A 190 8.79 18.32 -14.29
CA MET A 190 9.14 16.97 -14.75
C MET A 190 9.10 16.84 -16.28
N TYR A 191 8.08 17.43 -16.93
CA TYR A 191 7.79 17.26 -18.35
C TYR A 191 7.47 18.60 -19.03
N PRO A 192 8.43 19.56 -19.08
CA PRO A 192 8.17 20.93 -19.52
C PRO A 192 7.59 21.01 -20.93
N MET A 193 8.10 20.23 -21.87
CA MET A 193 7.60 20.23 -23.26
C MET A 193 6.16 19.69 -23.36
N ARG A 194 5.83 18.62 -22.61
CA ARG A 194 4.47 18.06 -22.60
C ARG A 194 3.49 19.01 -21.94
N SER A 195 3.89 19.60 -20.82
CA SER A 195 3.09 20.61 -20.11
C SER A 195 2.79 21.81 -21.02
N ALA A 196 3.80 22.35 -21.69
CA ALA A 196 3.64 23.46 -22.62
C ALA A 196 2.69 23.13 -23.79
N ARG A 197 2.84 21.95 -24.40
CA ARG A 197 1.95 21.49 -25.48
C ARG A 197 0.49 21.35 -25.03
N ILE A 198 0.25 20.74 -23.88
CA ILE A 198 -1.12 20.58 -23.34
C ILE A 198 -1.69 21.95 -22.97
N TYR A 199 -0.90 22.83 -22.35
CA TYR A 199 -1.31 24.20 -22.03
C TYR A 199 -1.76 24.96 -23.30
N GLN A 200 -0.96 24.93 -24.37
CA GLN A 200 -1.29 25.57 -25.63
C GLN A 200 -2.56 24.98 -26.27
N ALA A 201 -2.71 23.64 -26.22
CA ALA A 201 -3.91 22.98 -26.72
C ALA A 201 -5.16 23.38 -25.92
N VAL A 202 -5.07 23.46 -24.59
CA VAL A 202 -6.16 23.92 -23.71
C VAL A 202 -6.51 25.38 -24.01
N LYS A 203 -5.50 26.25 -24.18
CA LYS A 203 -5.72 27.67 -24.50
C LYS A 203 -6.47 27.86 -25.81
N ARG A 204 -6.09 27.11 -26.87
CA ARG A 204 -6.79 27.14 -28.19
C ARG A 204 -8.22 26.60 -28.04
N ALA A 205 -8.40 25.45 -27.38
CA ALA A 205 -9.72 24.87 -27.21
C ALA A 205 -10.68 25.79 -26.44
N ARG A 206 -10.16 26.57 -25.47
CA ARG A 206 -10.97 27.58 -24.74
C ARG A 206 -11.41 28.74 -25.59
N GLY A 207 -10.53 29.27 -26.44
CA GLY A 207 -10.86 30.40 -27.33
C GLY A 207 -12.09 30.13 -28.18
N ASN A 208 -12.17 28.92 -28.74
CA ASN A 208 -13.25 28.49 -29.64
C ASN A 208 -14.54 28.08 -28.91
N ARG A 209 -14.58 28.00 -27.58
CA ARG A 209 -15.69 27.44 -26.81
C ARG A 209 -16.27 28.41 -25.77
N LYS A 210 -15.76 29.62 -25.70
CA LYS A 210 -16.17 30.61 -24.68
C LYS A 210 -17.67 30.92 -24.76
N GLU A 211 -18.19 31.06 -25.97
CA GLU A 211 -19.63 31.34 -26.19
C GLU A 211 -20.53 30.19 -25.71
N ILE A 212 -20.13 28.94 -25.95
CA ILE A 212 -20.91 27.77 -25.49
C ILE A 212 -20.90 27.69 -23.97
N VAL A 213 -19.75 27.93 -23.33
CA VAL A 213 -19.63 27.94 -21.87
C VAL A 213 -20.53 29.03 -21.28
N ASN A 214 -20.48 30.25 -21.79
CA ASN A 214 -21.33 31.34 -21.33
C ASN A 214 -22.81 31.05 -21.51
N LYS A 215 -23.23 30.51 -22.66
CA LYS A 215 -24.65 30.14 -22.90
C LYS A 215 -25.14 29.06 -21.93
N ILE A 216 -24.30 28.08 -21.59
CA ILE A 216 -24.68 27.03 -20.63
C ILE A 216 -24.76 27.64 -19.21
N GLU A 217 -23.81 28.51 -18.83
CA GLU A 217 -23.80 29.18 -17.54
C GLU A 217 -25.02 30.09 -17.37
N GLU A 218 -25.38 30.85 -18.39
CA GLU A 218 -26.61 31.66 -18.44
C GLU A 218 -27.89 30.79 -18.33
N SER A 219 -27.93 29.66 -19.07
CA SER A 219 -29.08 28.74 -19.03
C SER A 219 -29.25 28.09 -17.65
N LEU A 220 -28.14 27.69 -17.02
CA LEU A 220 -28.14 27.17 -15.64
C LEU A 220 -28.58 28.22 -14.62
N SER A 221 -28.03 29.43 -14.72
CA SER A 221 -28.39 30.55 -13.84
C SER A 221 -29.85 30.94 -13.98
N HIS A 222 -30.36 30.97 -15.22
CA HIS A 222 -31.79 31.23 -15.49
C HIS A 222 -32.68 30.14 -14.92
N CYS A 223 -32.30 28.89 -15.08
CA CYS A 223 -33.06 27.73 -14.52
C CYS A 223 -33.20 27.86 -13.01
N LEU A 224 -32.10 28.18 -12.30
CA LEU A 224 -32.13 28.38 -10.85
C LEU A 224 -33.04 29.56 -10.46
N ALA A 225 -32.96 30.66 -11.19
CA ALA A 225 -33.78 31.85 -10.94
C ALA A 225 -35.29 31.57 -11.12
N VAL A 226 -35.68 30.79 -12.15
CA VAL A 226 -37.09 30.39 -12.38
C VAL A 226 -37.61 29.54 -11.20
N ASP A 227 -36.80 28.65 -10.65
CA ASP A 227 -37.17 27.81 -9.51
C ASP A 227 -37.01 28.51 -8.15
N GLY A 228 -36.68 29.82 -8.14
CA GLY A 228 -36.49 30.62 -6.93
C GLY A 228 -35.30 30.13 -6.07
N ILE A 229 -34.30 29.54 -6.69
CA ILE A 229 -33.12 29.02 -6.01
C ILE A 229 -31.98 30.03 -6.13
N GLN A 230 -31.46 30.49 -4.98
CA GLN A 230 -30.24 31.28 -4.94
C GLN A 230 -29.02 30.38 -5.06
N GLY A 231 -28.19 30.59 -6.08
CA GLY A 231 -26.99 29.81 -6.29
C GLY A 231 -26.02 30.51 -7.24
N GLU A 232 -24.74 30.29 -7.02
CA GLU A 232 -23.63 30.78 -7.85
C GLU A 232 -23.24 29.69 -8.86
N VAL A 233 -23.37 29.98 -10.14
CA VAL A 233 -22.95 29.09 -11.23
C VAL A 233 -21.61 29.55 -11.77
N SER A 234 -20.64 28.64 -11.88
CA SER A 234 -19.33 28.96 -12.45
C SER A 234 -18.76 27.82 -13.29
N GLY A 235 -18.10 28.17 -14.39
CA GLY A 235 -17.38 27.22 -15.22
C GLY A 235 -16.14 26.70 -14.51
N ARG A 236 -16.01 25.36 -14.39
CA ARG A 236 -14.84 24.72 -13.77
C ARG A 236 -13.71 24.52 -14.76
N GLN A 237 -12.53 24.97 -14.40
CA GLN A 237 -11.33 24.73 -15.18
C GLN A 237 -10.77 23.31 -14.95
N LYS A 238 -10.39 22.62 -16.05
CA LYS A 238 -9.66 21.36 -15.96
C LYS A 238 -8.16 21.64 -15.83
N HIS A 239 -7.54 21.00 -14.84
CA HIS A 239 -6.10 21.14 -14.57
C HIS A 239 -5.28 20.37 -15.60
N ILE A 240 -4.10 20.92 -15.94
CA ILE A 240 -3.25 20.40 -17.02
C ILE A 240 -2.76 18.98 -16.72
N TYR A 241 -2.30 18.75 -15.49
CA TYR A 241 -1.88 17.42 -15.07
C TYR A 241 -3.02 16.40 -15.04
N GLY A 242 -4.22 16.82 -14.65
CA GLY A 242 -5.43 15.98 -14.69
C GLY A 242 -5.79 15.55 -16.12
N ILE A 243 -5.61 16.42 -17.10
CA ILE A 243 -5.78 16.10 -18.52
C ILE A 243 -4.73 15.08 -18.95
N TYR A 244 -3.46 15.31 -18.64
CA TYR A 244 -2.36 14.39 -18.94
C TYR A 244 -2.57 12.99 -18.34
N LYS A 245 -2.97 12.90 -17.07
CA LYS A 245 -3.33 11.62 -16.40
C LYS A 245 -4.44 10.88 -17.14
N LYS A 246 -5.51 11.57 -17.54
CA LYS A 246 -6.62 10.97 -18.29
C LYS A 246 -6.20 10.49 -19.69
N MET A 247 -5.35 11.26 -20.40
CA MET A 247 -4.79 10.84 -21.68
C MET A 247 -3.96 9.55 -21.54
N ARG A 248 -3.06 9.52 -20.56
CA ARG A 248 -2.18 8.37 -20.33
C ARG A 248 -2.90 7.14 -19.79
N GLY A 249 -3.72 7.31 -18.76
CA GLY A 249 -4.37 6.20 -18.04
C GLY A 249 -5.53 5.58 -18.80
N LYS A 250 -6.31 6.37 -19.54
CA LYS A 250 -7.48 5.89 -20.30
C LYS A 250 -7.21 5.77 -21.80
N ARG A 251 -5.98 6.03 -22.26
CA ARG A 251 -5.57 6.07 -23.69
C ARG A 251 -6.53 6.89 -24.56
N ARG A 252 -7.07 7.99 -24.03
CA ARG A 252 -7.99 8.88 -24.73
C ARG A 252 -7.27 10.03 -25.41
N ALA A 253 -7.77 10.45 -26.58
CA ALA A 253 -7.28 11.63 -27.27
C ALA A 253 -7.63 12.90 -26.48
N PHE A 254 -6.83 13.97 -26.69
CA PHE A 254 -7.06 15.27 -26.04
C PHE A 254 -8.47 15.81 -26.28
N ASN A 255 -8.97 15.73 -27.53
CA ASN A 255 -10.29 16.23 -27.90
C ASN A 255 -11.40 15.52 -27.11
N GLU A 256 -11.37 14.19 -26.96
CA GLU A 256 -12.36 13.44 -26.18
C GLU A 256 -12.42 13.84 -24.72
N ILE A 257 -11.27 14.30 -24.14
CA ILE A 257 -11.21 14.76 -22.75
C ILE A 257 -11.74 16.18 -22.63
N MET A 258 -11.52 17.01 -23.65
CA MET A 258 -11.95 18.41 -23.65
C MET A 258 -13.43 18.56 -24.05
N ASP A 259 -14.04 17.56 -24.67
CA ASP A 259 -15.44 17.61 -25.10
C ASP A 259 -16.48 17.59 -23.98
N VAL A 260 -16.04 17.45 -22.72
CA VAL A 260 -16.89 17.54 -21.53
C VAL A 260 -16.73 18.91 -20.89
N TYR A 261 -17.80 19.70 -20.84
CA TYR A 261 -17.86 20.95 -20.09
C TYR A 261 -18.10 20.64 -18.61
N ALA A 262 -17.46 21.37 -17.73
CA ALA A 262 -17.62 21.18 -16.31
C ALA A 262 -18.06 22.48 -15.63
N PHE A 263 -19.10 22.41 -14.82
CA PHE A 263 -19.67 23.55 -14.06
C PHE A 263 -19.72 23.20 -12.59
N ARG A 264 -19.76 24.25 -11.79
CA ARG A 264 -19.97 24.18 -10.35
C ARG A 264 -21.12 25.07 -9.99
N ILE A 265 -22.01 24.57 -9.12
CA ILE A 265 -23.13 25.30 -8.56
C ILE A 265 -22.97 25.29 -7.04
N ILE A 266 -22.85 26.48 -6.45
CA ILE A 266 -22.71 26.66 -5.00
C ILE A 266 -24.00 27.24 -4.47
N VAL A 267 -24.56 26.62 -3.43
CA VAL A 267 -25.81 27.00 -2.77
C VAL A 267 -25.60 27.14 -1.25
N ASP A 268 -26.65 27.53 -0.54
CA ASP A 268 -26.64 27.79 0.90
C ASP A 268 -26.76 26.52 1.75
N LYS A 269 -27.66 25.59 1.39
CA LYS A 269 -28.06 24.43 2.20
C LYS A 269 -28.02 23.12 1.46
N VAL A 270 -27.97 22.01 2.22
CA VAL A 270 -27.92 20.64 1.68
C VAL A 270 -29.19 20.29 0.91
N ASP A 271 -30.37 20.61 1.41
CA ASP A 271 -31.64 20.37 0.73
C ASP A 271 -31.71 21.14 -0.60
N THR A 272 -31.19 22.37 -0.64
CA THR A 272 -31.08 23.16 -1.87
C THR A 272 -30.20 22.46 -2.90
N CYS A 273 -29.15 21.71 -2.52
CA CYS A 273 -28.35 20.90 -3.46
C CYS A 273 -29.20 19.89 -4.21
N TYR A 274 -30.12 19.19 -3.51
CA TYR A 274 -31.01 18.19 -4.14
C TYR A 274 -32.10 18.84 -4.99
N ARG A 275 -32.60 20.01 -4.59
CA ARG A 275 -33.51 20.81 -5.41
C ARG A 275 -32.85 21.25 -6.72
N VAL A 276 -31.61 21.74 -6.67
CA VAL A 276 -30.81 22.08 -7.85
C VAL A 276 -30.61 20.87 -8.74
N LEU A 277 -30.32 19.69 -8.16
CA LEU A 277 -30.20 18.46 -8.95
C LEU A 277 -31.46 18.18 -9.77
N GLY A 278 -32.66 18.31 -9.16
CA GLY A 278 -33.93 18.16 -9.85
C GLY A 278 -34.11 19.19 -10.98
N ALA A 279 -33.83 20.47 -10.72
CA ALA A 279 -33.90 21.56 -11.68
C ALA A 279 -32.98 21.32 -12.91
N VAL A 280 -31.72 20.99 -12.68
CA VAL A 280 -30.77 20.76 -13.78
C VAL A 280 -31.02 19.46 -14.55
N HIS A 281 -31.60 18.42 -13.92
CA HIS A 281 -32.05 17.19 -14.59
C HIS A 281 -33.33 17.40 -15.45
N ASN A 282 -34.12 18.41 -15.08
CA ASN A 282 -35.25 18.84 -15.91
C ASN A 282 -34.77 19.63 -17.14
N LEU A 283 -33.82 20.53 -16.94
CA LEU A 283 -33.23 21.35 -18.02
C LEU A 283 -32.41 20.49 -19.01
N TYR A 284 -31.58 19.61 -18.53
CA TYR A 284 -30.73 18.71 -19.31
C TYR A 284 -30.87 17.27 -18.83
N LYS A 285 -31.06 16.33 -19.75
CA LYS A 285 -31.27 14.92 -19.39
C LYS A 285 -29.99 14.25 -18.90
N PRO A 286 -30.04 13.49 -17.77
CA PRO A 286 -28.86 12.85 -17.22
C PRO A 286 -28.40 11.65 -18.05
N LEU A 287 -27.06 11.46 -18.12
CA LEU A 287 -26.47 10.24 -18.63
C LEU A 287 -26.64 9.12 -17.59
N PRO A 288 -27.22 7.96 -17.96
CA PRO A 288 -27.38 6.83 -17.05
C PRO A 288 -26.04 6.37 -16.44
N GLY A 289 -26.03 6.07 -15.14
CA GLY A 289 -24.84 5.57 -14.43
C GLY A 289 -23.74 6.62 -14.19
N ARG A 290 -23.99 7.92 -14.45
CA ARG A 290 -23.02 8.99 -14.25
C ARG A 290 -23.35 9.93 -13.08
N PHE A 291 -24.39 9.62 -12.33
CA PHE A 291 -24.71 10.32 -11.08
C PHE A 291 -23.92 9.73 -9.91
N LYS A 292 -23.40 10.59 -9.03
CA LYS A 292 -22.71 10.21 -7.80
C LYS A 292 -23.11 11.17 -6.69
N ASP A 293 -23.60 10.62 -5.60
CA ASP A 293 -23.95 11.35 -4.39
C ASP A 293 -22.85 11.22 -3.34
N TYR A 294 -21.97 12.22 -3.30
CA TYR A 294 -20.95 12.34 -2.27
C TYR A 294 -21.40 13.18 -1.07
N ILE A 295 -22.66 13.64 -1.03
CA ILE A 295 -23.24 14.27 0.16
C ILE A 295 -23.70 13.18 1.11
N ALA A 296 -24.49 12.22 0.60
CA ALA A 296 -24.99 11.08 1.37
C ALA A 296 -23.85 10.12 1.75
N ILE A 297 -22.87 9.93 0.86
CA ILE A 297 -21.70 9.06 1.08
C ILE A 297 -20.42 9.88 0.81
N PRO A 298 -19.93 10.65 1.80
CA PRO A 298 -18.72 11.44 1.64
C PRO A 298 -17.50 10.58 1.35
N LYS A 299 -16.55 11.11 0.57
CA LYS A 299 -15.26 10.43 0.34
C LYS A 299 -14.42 10.33 1.62
N ALA A 300 -13.45 9.42 1.65
CA ALA A 300 -12.52 9.21 2.77
C ALA A 300 -11.83 10.50 3.24
N ASN A 301 -11.57 11.43 2.34
CA ASN A 301 -10.99 12.74 2.65
C ASN A 301 -12.02 13.81 3.06
N GLY A 302 -13.27 13.42 3.32
CA GLY A 302 -14.33 14.35 3.72
C GLY A 302 -14.97 15.14 2.58
N TYR A 303 -14.59 14.91 1.33
CA TYR A 303 -15.17 15.61 0.18
C TYR A 303 -16.65 15.28 -0.01
N GLN A 304 -17.49 16.31 -0.11
CA GLN A 304 -18.92 16.21 -0.33
C GLN A 304 -19.33 17.04 -1.56
N SER A 305 -20.18 16.50 -2.42
CA SER A 305 -20.78 17.17 -3.58
C SER A 305 -21.73 16.21 -4.29
N LEU A 306 -22.76 16.68 -4.95
CA LEU A 306 -23.46 15.91 -5.96
C LEU A 306 -22.73 16.07 -7.30
N HIS A 307 -22.49 14.97 -8.00
CA HIS A 307 -21.89 14.97 -9.33
C HIS A 307 -22.86 14.35 -10.30
N THR A 308 -23.21 15.06 -11.35
CA THR A 308 -24.02 14.55 -12.44
C THR A 308 -23.43 14.91 -13.80
N THR A 309 -23.62 14.02 -14.78
CA THR A 309 -23.27 14.29 -16.17
C THR A 309 -24.52 14.28 -17.01
N LEU A 310 -24.74 15.32 -17.78
CA LEU A 310 -25.96 15.59 -18.53
C LEU A 310 -25.67 15.70 -20.02
N PHE A 311 -26.66 15.45 -20.86
CA PHE A 311 -26.62 15.81 -22.28
C PHE A 311 -26.92 17.30 -22.44
N GLY A 312 -25.91 18.10 -22.73
CA GLY A 312 -26.04 19.52 -22.97
C GLY A 312 -26.44 19.85 -24.41
N MET A 313 -26.32 21.13 -24.76
CA MET A 313 -26.58 21.62 -26.13
C MET A 313 -25.76 20.83 -27.15
N HIS A 314 -26.40 20.48 -28.27
CA HIS A 314 -25.76 19.69 -29.35
C HIS A 314 -25.25 18.31 -28.94
N GLY A 315 -25.80 17.72 -27.86
CA GLY A 315 -25.40 16.39 -27.37
C GLY A 315 -24.05 16.35 -26.66
N VAL A 316 -23.44 17.50 -26.37
CA VAL A 316 -22.13 17.57 -25.67
C VAL A 316 -22.32 17.28 -24.19
N PRO A 317 -21.54 16.38 -23.58
CA PRO A 317 -21.64 16.08 -22.16
C PRO A 317 -21.28 17.26 -21.27
N ILE A 318 -22.15 17.57 -20.30
CA ILE A 318 -21.93 18.59 -19.27
C ILE A 318 -21.79 17.89 -17.91
N GLU A 319 -20.68 18.07 -17.22
CA GLU A 319 -20.48 17.62 -15.84
C GLU A 319 -20.84 18.76 -14.88
N ILE A 320 -21.80 18.54 -13.97
CA ILE A 320 -22.18 19.52 -12.96
C ILE A 320 -21.83 18.99 -11.57
N GLN A 321 -21.20 19.85 -10.76
CA GLN A 321 -20.91 19.63 -9.35
C GLN A 321 -21.75 20.60 -8.52
N ILE A 322 -22.58 20.06 -7.63
CA ILE A 322 -23.48 20.86 -6.78
C ILE A 322 -23.06 20.63 -5.33
N ARG A 323 -22.89 21.72 -4.57
CA ARG A 323 -22.48 21.67 -3.16
C ARG A 323 -22.78 22.97 -2.44
N THR A 324 -22.77 22.94 -1.11
CA THR A 324 -22.89 24.14 -0.30
C THR A 324 -21.59 24.92 -0.25
N ARG A 325 -21.65 26.17 0.26
CA ARG A 325 -20.46 27.00 0.48
C ARG A 325 -19.49 26.33 1.46
N GLU A 326 -19.99 25.74 2.53
CA GLU A 326 -19.19 24.98 3.50
C GLU A 326 -18.49 23.77 2.85
N MET A 327 -19.22 23.01 2.02
CA MET A 327 -18.63 21.89 1.26
C MET A 327 -17.57 22.35 0.26
N GLU A 328 -17.71 23.56 -0.31
CA GLU A 328 -16.71 24.18 -1.17
C GLU A 328 -15.42 24.50 -0.39
N GLU A 329 -15.54 25.10 0.79
CA GLU A 329 -14.41 25.42 1.67
C GLU A 329 -13.70 24.15 2.14
N MET A 330 -14.48 23.15 2.57
CA MET A 330 -13.94 21.82 2.94
C MET A 330 -13.26 21.13 1.76
N ALA A 331 -13.81 21.24 0.54
CA ALA A 331 -13.20 20.65 -0.64
C ALA A 331 -11.88 21.35 -1.03
N ASN A 332 -11.75 22.66 -0.79
CA ASN A 332 -10.57 23.44 -1.12
C ASN A 332 -9.45 23.32 -0.09
N ASN A 333 -9.79 23.45 1.20
CA ASN A 333 -8.85 23.57 2.33
C ASN A 333 -8.73 22.28 3.16
N GLY A 334 -9.67 21.32 2.97
CA GLY A 334 -9.64 20.02 3.66
C GLY A 334 -9.62 20.17 5.17
N ILE A 335 -8.69 19.45 5.79
CA ILE A 335 -8.56 19.47 7.27
C ILE A 335 -8.25 20.86 7.82
N ALA A 336 -7.62 21.76 7.05
CA ALA A 336 -7.34 23.12 7.48
C ALA A 336 -8.63 23.97 7.64
N ALA A 337 -9.70 23.68 6.88
CA ALA A 337 -10.99 24.36 7.02
C ALA A 337 -11.60 24.24 8.42
N HIS A 338 -11.25 23.19 9.17
CA HIS A 338 -11.75 22.98 10.54
C HIS A 338 -11.30 24.07 11.52
N TRP A 339 -10.15 24.71 11.30
CA TRP A 339 -9.70 25.82 12.15
C TRP A 339 -10.58 27.08 11.97
N LEU A 340 -11.21 27.27 10.80
CA LEU A 340 -12.19 28.32 10.55
C LEU A 340 -13.41 28.24 11.49
N TYR A 341 -13.89 27.02 11.76
CA TYR A 341 -15.14 26.80 12.52
C TYR A 341 -14.93 26.61 14.02
N LYS A 342 -13.70 26.33 14.48
CA LYS A 342 -13.40 26.15 15.90
C LYS A 342 -13.60 27.44 16.72
N SER A 343 -13.55 28.60 16.06
CA SER A 343 -13.84 29.91 16.66
C SER A 343 -15.34 30.19 16.83
N SER A 344 -16.24 29.41 16.16
CA SER A 344 -17.70 29.62 16.20
C SER A 344 -18.47 28.66 17.13
N GLY A 345 -17.79 27.75 17.85
CA GLY A 345 -18.40 26.94 18.91
C GLY A 345 -19.26 25.75 18.45
N ASP A 346 -19.27 25.40 17.16
CA ASP A 346 -20.14 24.36 16.61
C ASP A 346 -19.43 22.99 16.61
N GLU A 347 -19.86 22.06 17.46
CA GLU A 347 -19.25 20.72 17.64
C GLU A 347 -19.59 19.71 16.53
N GLN A 348 -20.39 20.05 15.54
CA GLN A 348 -20.91 19.10 14.55
C GLN A 348 -19.94 18.72 13.43
N HIS A 349 -18.77 19.36 13.30
CA HIS A 349 -17.81 19.14 12.20
C HIS A 349 -16.63 18.20 12.53
N THR A 350 -16.78 17.32 13.52
CA THR A 350 -15.73 16.40 14.00
C THR A 350 -15.31 15.30 13.03
N GLY A 351 -16.08 15.03 11.97
CA GLY A 351 -15.91 13.88 11.09
C GLY A 351 -14.59 13.84 10.29
N THR A 352 -14.15 14.96 9.71
CA THR A 352 -12.96 15.00 8.85
C THR A 352 -11.66 14.90 9.66
N HIS A 353 -11.62 15.55 10.82
CA HIS A 353 -10.49 15.48 11.74
C HIS A 353 -10.33 14.08 12.35
N ALA A 354 -11.45 13.44 12.70
CA ALA A 354 -11.45 12.07 13.21
C ALA A 354 -10.94 11.09 12.13
N ARG A 355 -11.37 11.25 10.88
CA ARG A 355 -10.89 10.43 9.75
C ARG A 355 -9.40 10.60 9.49
N ALA A 356 -8.89 11.84 9.52
CA ALA A 356 -7.47 12.08 9.33
C ALA A 356 -6.63 11.48 10.46
N ARG A 357 -7.05 11.61 11.73
CA ARG A 357 -6.41 10.95 12.89
C ARG A 357 -6.47 9.44 12.78
N GLN A 358 -7.60 8.88 12.38
CA GLN A 358 -7.76 7.44 12.19
C GLN A 358 -6.85 6.91 11.09
N TRP A 359 -6.69 7.65 9.99
CA TRP A 359 -5.75 7.32 8.93
C TRP A 359 -4.30 7.35 9.43
N VAL A 360 -3.89 8.40 10.13
CA VAL A 360 -2.53 8.51 10.71
C VAL A 360 -2.27 7.35 11.68
N LYS A 361 -3.25 6.99 12.53
CA LYS A 361 -3.15 5.84 13.42
C LYS A 361 -2.97 4.53 12.63
N GLY A 362 -3.72 4.33 11.55
CA GLY A 362 -3.56 3.19 10.65
C GLY A 362 -2.16 3.10 10.02
N VAL A 363 -1.60 4.24 9.60
CA VAL A 363 -0.23 4.33 9.07
C VAL A 363 0.81 3.94 10.13
N LEU A 364 0.63 4.36 11.40
CA LEU A 364 1.51 3.96 12.51
C LEU A 364 1.42 2.47 12.82
N GLU A 365 0.22 1.89 12.80
CA GLU A 365 0.03 0.45 12.98
C GLU A 365 0.71 -0.35 11.84
N MET A 366 0.62 0.12 10.60
CA MET A 366 1.34 -0.47 9.46
C MET A 366 2.86 -0.39 9.67
N GLN A 367 3.37 0.73 10.20
CA GLN A 367 4.80 0.91 10.46
C GLN A 367 5.33 -0.08 11.51
N GLN A 368 4.61 -0.23 12.63
CA GLN A 368 5.02 -1.14 13.70
C GLN A 368 5.08 -2.62 13.26
N ARG A 369 4.31 -2.98 12.24
CA ARG A 369 4.19 -4.36 11.74
C ARG A 369 4.98 -4.62 10.46
N ALA A 370 5.46 -3.59 9.78
CA ALA A 370 6.26 -3.74 8.57
C ALA A 370 7.63 -4.34 8.89
N GLY A 371 8.05 -5.34 8.13
CA GLY A 371 9.33 -6.01 8.32
C GLY A 371 10.53 -5.17 7.88
N ASN A 372 10.33 -4.21 6.99
CA ASN A 372 11.33 -3.26 6.53
C ASN A 372 10.70 -1.98 5.97
N SER A 373 11.52 -0.96 5.78
CA SER A 373 11.10 0.37 5.32
C SER A 373 10.48 0.38 3.91
N LEU A 374 10.90 -0.51 3.00
CA LEU A 374 10.36 -0.62 1.64
C LEU A 374 8.94 -1.18 1.65
N GLU A 375 8.69 -2.20 2.45
CA GLU A 375 7.36 -2.79 2.63
C GLU A 375 6.36 -1.77 3.21
N PHE A 376 6.82 -0.96 4.17
CA PHE A 376 6.04 0.12 4.73
C PHE A 376 5.61 1.13 3.66
N ILE A 377 6.56 1.61 2.82
CA ILE A 377 6.23 2.56 1.75
C ILE A 377 5.26 1.99 0.71
N GLU A 378 5.45 0.74 0.30
CA GLU A 378 4.52 0.11 -0.66
C GLU A 378 3.11 0.07 -0.09
N SER A 379 2.97 -0.31 1.18
CA SER A 379 1.67 -0.36 1.86
C SER A 379 1.02 1.02 1.94
N VAL A 380 1.79 2.04 2.30
CA VAL A 380 1.28 3.42 2.41
C VAL A 380 0.96 4.02 1.04
N LYS A 381 1.76 3.75 0.01
CA LYS A 381 1.45 4.24 -1.35
C LYS A 381 0.10 3.71 -1.84
N ILE A 382 -0.26 2.50 -1.51
CA ILE A 382 -1.56 1.92 -1.86
C ILE A 382 -2.69 2.69 -1.16
N ASP A 383 -2.53 3.02 0.11
CA ASP A 383 -3.53 3.78 0.88
C ASP A 383 -3.66 5.25 0.48
N LEU A 384 -2.61 5.82 -0.13
CA LEU A 384 -2.61 7.22 -0.58
C LEU A 384 -3.37 7.47 -1.89
N PHE A 385 -3.66 6.42 -2.69
CA PHE A 385 -4.24 6.55 -4.04
C PHE A 385 -5.55 5.78 -4.22
N PRO A 386 -6.61 6.00 -3.48
CA PRO A 386 -7.84 5.26 -3.70
C PRO A 386 -8.78 5.95 -4.70
N ASP A 387 -9.09 5.23 -5.80
CA ASP A 387 -10.47 5.15 -6.25
C ASP A 387 -11.16 4.18 -5.28
N GLU A 388 -12.28 4.53 -4.69
CA GLU A 388 -12.92 3.78 -3.60
C GLU A 388 -14.11 2.97 -4.10
N VAL A 389 -14.36 1.84 -3.45
CA VAL A 389 -15.59 1.06 -3.57
C VAL A 389 -16.29 1.01 -2.21
N TYR A 390 -17.61 1.18 -2.22
CA TYR A 390 -18.46 1.15 -1.03
C TYR A 390 -19.22 -0.16 -1.00
N VAL A 391 -18.96 -0.98 0.01
CA VAL A 391 -19.59 -2.29 0.16
C VAL A 391 -20.34 -2.36 1.50
N PHE A 392 -21.34 -3.21 1.57
CA PHE A 392 -22.17 -3.37 2.76
C PHE A 392 -21.80 -4.63 3.53
N THR A 393 -21.78 -4.53 4.85
CA THR A 393 -21.80 -5.71 5.71
C THR A 393 -23.24 -6.30 5.70
N PRO A 394 -23.43 -7.57 6.11
CA PRO A 394 -24.78 -8.15 6.26
C PRO A 394 -25.69 -7.38 7.22
N LYS A 395 -25.11 -6.61 8.15
CA LYS A 395 -25.83 -5.72 9.10
C LYS A 395 -26.13 -4.33 8.51
N GLY A 396 -25.88 -4.10 7.21
CA GLY A 396 -26.14 -2.83 6.54
C GLY A 396 -25.08 -1.73 6.78
N ARG A 397 -23.99 -2.01 7.51
CA ARG A 397 -22.91 -1.02 7.69
C ARG A 397 -22.12 -0.86 6.40
N ILE A 398 -21.90 0.39 5.99
CA ILE A 398 -21.10 0.72 4.81
C ILE A 398 -19.62 0.64 5.17
N MET A 399 -18.84 -0.06 4.35
CA MET A 399 -17.39 -0.16 4.41
C MET A 399 -16.79 0.42 3.14
N GLU A 400 -15.82 1.32 3.32
CA GLU A 400 -15.07 1.94 2.24
C GLU A 400 -13.74 1.20 2.05
N LEU A 401 -13.44 0.81 0.81
CA LEU A 401 -12.23 0.09 0.44
C LEU A 401 -11.63 0.68 -0.84
N PRO A 402 -10.31 0.58 -1.05
CA PRO A 402 -9.69 0.92 -2.33
C PRO A 402 -10.31 0.11 -3.49
N LYS A 403 -10.41 0.72 -4.66
CA LYS A 403 -10.89 0.04 -5.87
C LYS A 403 -9.98 -1.14 -6.24
N GLY A 404 -10.60 -2.26 -6.54
CA GLY A 404 -9.92 -3.52 -6.80
C GLY A 404 -9.74 -4.38 -5.55
N SER A 405 -10.12 -3.88 -4.37
CA SER A 405 -10.13 -4.68 -3.14
C SER A 405 -11.00 -5.91 -3.28
N THR A 406 -10.60 -6.98 -2.62
CA THR A 406 -11.23 -8.29 -2.65
C THR A 406 -11.94 -8.59 -1.33
N ALA A 407 -12.61 -9.73 -1.23
CA ALA A 407 -13.25 -10.17 0.00
C ALA A 407 -12.25 -10.36 1.15
N VAL A 408 -11.01 -10.70 0.86
CA VAL A 408 -9.93 -10.78 1.87
C VAL A 408 -9.59 -9.40 2.41
N ASP A 409 -9.47 -8.38 1.54
CA ASP A 409 -9.26 -7.00 1.97
C ASP A 409 -10.40 -6.52 2.88
N PHE A 410 -11.65 -6.84 2.52
CA PHE A 410 -12.82 -6.55 3.35
C PHE A 410 -12.76 -7.24 4.71
N ALA A 411 -12.37 -8.52 4.76
CA ALA A 411 -12.26 -9.28 6.00
C ALA A 411 -11.28 -8.63 6.99
N TYR A 412 -10.10 -8.22 6.50
CA TYR A 412 -9.11 -7.49 7.31
C TYR A 412 -9.54 -6.06 7.65
N ALA A 413 -10.35 -5.43 6.81
CA ALA A 413 -10.92 -4.11 7.12
C ALA A 413 -11.92 -4.20 8.29
N VAL A 414 -12.70 -5.28 8.37
CA VAL A 414 -13.64 -5.54 9.48
C VAL A 414 -12.87 -5.81 10.77
N HIS A 415 -12.05 -6.84 10.81
CA HIS A 415 -11.18 -7.20 11.94
C HIS A 415 -10.05 -8.12 11.49
N THR A 416 -8.89 -8.04 12.18
CA THR A 416 -7.73 -8.90 11.87
C THR A 416 -8.06 -10.39 12.03
N ASP A 417 -8.80 -10.77 13.09
CA ASP A 417 -9.15 -12.18 13.35
C ASP A 417 -10.11 -12.72 12.29
N VAL A 418 -11.04 -11.87 11.78
CA VAL A 418 -11.93 -12.25 10.67
C VAL A 418 -11.10 -12.49 9.39
N GLY A 419 -10.09 -11.64 9.14
CA GLY A 419 -9.17 -11.82 8.04
C GLY A 419 -8.34 -13.10 8.17
N ASN A 420 -7.76 -13.33 9.35
CA ASN A 420 -6.92 -14.51 9.61
C ASN A 420 -7.70 -15.83 9.54
N SER A 421 -8.98 -15.84 9.96
CA SER A 421 -9.84 -17.02 10.00
C SER A 421 -10.73 -17.18 8.75
N CYS A 422 -10.57 -16.34 7.72
CA CYS A 422 -11.37 -16.35 6.50
C CYS A 422 -11.12 -17.63 5.68
N ILE A 423 -12.20 -18.32 5.31
CA ILE A 423 -12.15 -19.53 4.46
C ILE A 423 -12.93 -19.35 3.16
N ALA A 424 -14.00 -18.57 3.16
CA ALA A 424 -14.85 -18.31 2.00
C ALA A 424 -15.57 -16.96 2.14
N CYS A 425 -16.19 -16.50 1.07
CA CYS A 425 -17.05 -15.31 1.10
C CYS A 425 -18.34 -15.52 0.31
N ARG A 426 -19.34 -14.71 0.67
CA ARG A 426 -20.56 -14.54 -0.15
C ARG A 426 -20.67 -13.09 -0.57
N ILE A 427 -20.82 -12.86 -1.87
CA ILE A 427 -21.10 -11.54 -2.44
C ILE A 427 -22.54 -11.56 -2.93
N ASN A 428 -23.37 -10.64 -2.44
CA ASN A 428 -24.80 -10.59 -2.73
C ASN A 428 -25.50 -11.95 -2.48
N ARG A 429 -25.17 -12.62 -1.36
CA ARG A 429 -25.66 -13.92 -0.90
C ARG A 429 -25.23 -15.14 -1.76
N ARG A 430 -24.34 -14.96 -2.74
CA ARG A 430 -23.78 -16.05 -3.56
C ARG A 430 -22.34 -16.30 -3.17
N LEU A 431 -21.92 -17.56 -3.09
CA LEU A 431 -20.51 -17.91 -2.92
C LEU A 431 -19.70 -17.32 -4.07
N ALA A 432 -18.60 -16.69 -3.74
CA ALA A 432 -17.70 -16.06 -4.69
C ALA A 432 -16.25 -16.38 -4.36
N PRO A 433 -15.32 -16.34 -5.35
CA PRO A 433 -13.90 -16.48 -5.11
C PRO A 433 -13.39 -15.36 -4.20
N LEU A 434 -12.49 -15.68 -3.27
CA LEU A 434 -11.88 -14.68 -2.38
C LEU A 434 -11.08 -13.61 -3.15
N SER A 435 -10.63 -13.92 -4.36
CA SER A 435 -9.88 -13.03 -5.25
C SER A 435 -10.76 -12.12 -6.13
N GLU A 436 -12.08 -12.27 -6.07
CA GLU A 436 -13.00 -11.46 -6.89
C GLU A 436 -12.97 -10.00 -6.43
N PRO A 437 -12.72 -9.03 -7.36
CA PRO A 437 -12.74 -7.60 -7.01
C PRO A 437 -14.16 -7.15 -6.66
N LEU A 438 -14.28 -6.48 -5.50
CA LEU A 438 -15.54 -5.98 -4.98
C LEU A 438 -16.06 -4.78 -5.82
N GLN A 439 -17.37 -4.69 -5.96
CA GLN A 439 -18.05 -3.60 -6.64
C GLN A 439 -18.87 -2.77 -5.65
N SER A 440 -18.97 -1.46 -5.89
CA SER A 440 -19.83 -0.60 -5.06
C SER A 440 -21.28 -1.06 -5.06
N GLY A 441 -21.90 -1.09 -3.89
CA GLY A 441 -23.25 -1.58 -3.69
C GLY A 441 -23.36 -3.06 -3.33
N SER A 442 -22.25 -3.83 -3.41
CA SER A 442 -22.26 -5.26 -3.05
C SER A 442 -22.36 -5.46 -1.54
N THR A 443 -23.15 -6.45 -1.11
CA THR A 443 -23.15 -6.94 0.27
C THR A 443 -22.16 -8.09 0.39
N VAL A 444 -21.20 -7.97 1.32
CA VAL A 444 -20.12 -8.95 1.51
C VAL A 444 -20.23 -9.61 2.88
N GLU A 445 -20.30 -10.93 2.87
CA GLU A 445 -20.32 -11.78 4.06
C GLU A 445 -19.07 -12.67 4.05
N ILE A 446 -18.30 -12.67 5.14
CA ILE A 446 -17.13 -13.52 5.32
C ILE A 446 -17.51 -14.77 6.10
N VAL A 447 -17.12 -15.92 5.57
CA VAL A 447 -17.22 -17.19 6.27
C VAL A 447 -15.87 -17.48 6.91
N SER A 448 -15.86 -17.63 8.23
CA SER A 448 -14.65 -17.91 9.00
C SER A 448 -14.74 -19.27 9.66
N ALA A 449 -13.60 -19.91 9.89
CA ALA A 449 -13.50 -21.17 10.65
C ALA A 449 -12.44 -21.05 11.75
N PRO A 450 -12.70 -21.63 12.94
CA PRO A 450 -11.68 -21.73 13.99
C PRO A 450 -10.45 -22.50 13.48
N GLY A 451 -9.25 -21.96 13.75
CA GLY A 451 -8.00 -22.59 13.33
C GLY A 451 -7.60 -22.39 11.88
N ALA A 452 -8.42 -21.74 11.05
CA ALA A 452 -8.01 -21.34 9.70
C ALA A 452 -6.85 -20.33 9.76
N ARG A 453 -6.00 -20.34 8.73
CA ARG A 453 -4.82 -19.49 8.64
C ARG A 453 -4.75 -18.81 7.28
N PRO A 454 -4.13 -17.62 7.19
CA PRO A 454 -3.95 -16.92 5.93
C PRO A 454 -3.16 -17.74 4.91
N ASN A 455 -3.64 -17.74 3.67
CA ASN A 455 -2.94 -18.39 2.57
C ASN A 455 -1.91 -17.42 1.95
N PRO A 456 -0.63 -17.83 1.76
CA PRO A 456 0.38 -17.00 1.10
C PRO A 456 -0.03 -16.49 -0.28
N ALA A 457 -0.83 -17.25 -1.03
CA ALA A 457 -1.33 -16.86 -2.34
C ALA A 457 -2.23 -15.60 -2.31
N TRP A 458 -2.81 -15.25 -1.17
CA TRP A 458 -3.61 -14.03 -1.03
C TRP A 458 -2.82 -12.76 -1.31
N LEU A 459 -1.50 -12.76 -1.05
CA LEU A 459 -0.62 -11.64 -1.34
C LEU A 459 -0.57 -11.26 -2.82
N ASN A 460 -0.96 -12.17 -3.72
CA ASN A 460 -0.98 -11.92 -5.16
C ASN A 460 -2.16 -11.04 -5.61
N PHE A 461 -3.25 -11.00 -4.85
CA PHE A 461 -4.46 -10.30 -5.26
C PHE A 461 -5.01 -9.28 -4.26
N VAL A 462 -4.61 -9.33 -2.98
CA VAL A 462 -5.01 -8.29 -2.01
C VAL A 462 -4.41 -6.95 -2.36
N VAL A 463 -5.20 -5.89 -2.18
CA VAL A 463 -4.86 -4.53 -2.57
C VAL A 463 -4.49 -3.68 -1.36
N THR A 464 -5.18 -3.85 -0.21
CA THR A 464 -4.98 -2.97 0.94
C THR A 464 -3.65 -3.21 1.66
N GLY A 465 -2.99 -2.13 2.08
CA GLY A 465 -1.78 -2.21 2.90
C GLY A 465 -2.03 -2.97 4.21
N LYS A 466 -3.21 -2.75 4.83
CA LYS A 466 -3.62 -3.46 6.06
C LYS A 466 -3.64 -4.97 5.86
N ALA A 467 -4.33 -5.48 4.84
CA ALA A 467 -4.40 -6.92 4.57
C ALA A 467 -3.00 -7.50 4.31
N ARG A 468 -2.20 -6.87 3.45
CA ARG A 468 -0.84 -7.32 3.13
C ARG A 468 0.04 -7.43 4.37
N THR A 469 0.06 -6.40 5.22
CA THR A 469 0.87 -6.38 6.44
C THR A 469 0.43 -7.46 7.42
N HIS A 470 -0.89 -7.62 7.65
CA HIS A 470 -1.39 -8.66 8.56
C HIS A 470 -1.14 -10.07 8.04
N ILE A 471 -1.34 -10.33 6.75
CA ILE A 471 -1.04 -11.63 6.13
C ILE A 471 0.44 -11.95 6.29
N ARG A 472 1.35 -11.04 5.94
CA ARG A 472 2.80 -11.25 6.09
C ARG A 472 3.19 -11.49 7.54
N HIS A 473 2.63 -10.74 8.48
CA HIS A 473 2.89 -10.94 9.90
C HIS A 473 2.42 -12.32 10.40
N ALA A 474 1.21 -12.74 10.04
CA ALA A 474 0.70 -14.06 10.37
C ALA A 474 1.56 -15.19 9.79
N LEU A 475 1.97 -15.04 8.52
CA LEU A 475 2.87 -16.01 7.86
C LEU A 475 4.27 -16.04 8.51
N LYS A 476 4.79 -14.90 8.96
CA LYS A 476 6.06 -14.83 9.69
C LYS A 476 5.98 -15.57 11.02
N LEU A 477 4.92 -15.34 11.79
CA LEU A 477 4.68 -16.03 13.05
C LEU A 477 4.51 -17.54 12.84
N GLN A 478 3.78 -17.96 11.80
CA GLN A 478 3.63 -19.36 11.44
C GLN A 478 4.97 -19.98 11.07
N ARG A 479 5.77 -19.32 10.23
CA ARG A 479 7.10 -19.77 9.87
C ARG A 479 8.01 -19.92 11.09
N ARG A 480 7.96 -18.96 12.02
CA ARG A 480 8.74 -19.05 13.27
C ARG A 480 8.33 -20.28 14.08
N SER A 481 7.03 -20.48 14.31
CA SER A 481 6.53 -21.66 15.03
C SER A 481 6.92 -22.98 14.37
N GLU A 482 6.82 -23.07 13.04
CA GLU A 482 7.24 -24.25 12.27
C GLU A 482 8.76 -24.48 12.37
N SER A 483 9.56 -23.39 12.32
CA SER A 483 11.02 -23.45 12.46
C SER A 483 11.42 -23.93 13.86
N VAL A 484 10.79 -23.39 14.91
CA VAL A 484 11.04 -23.82 16.31
C VAL A 484 10.73 -25.31 16.48
N ASN A 485 9.54 -25.75 16.03
CA ASN A 485 9.15 -27.16 16.10
C ASN A 485 10.10 -28.08 15.33
N LEU A 486 10.56 -27.67 14.14
CA LEU A 486 11.54 -28.44 13.38
C LEU A 486 12.90 -28.47 14.09
N GLY A 487 13.36 -27.34 14.61
CA GLY A 487 14.60 -27.22 15.36
C GLY A 487 14.63 -28.10 16.61
N GLU A 488 13.53 -28.11 17.34
CA GLU A 488 13.35 -28.98 18.51
C GLU A 488 13.42 -30.46 18.15
N ARG A 489 12.72 -30.87 17.09
CA ARG A 489 12.78 -32.26 16.59
C ARG A 489 14.19 -32.65 16.12
N LEU A 490 14.89 -31.74 15.45
CA LEU A 490 16.28 -31.96 15.01
C LEU A 490 17.23 -32.08 16.19
N LEU A 491 17.12 -31.19 17.18
CA LEU A 491 17.95 -31.20 18.38
C LEU A 491 17.69 -32.44 19.22
N ASN A 492 16.43 -32.77 19.52
CA ASN A 492 16.04 -33.94 20.28
C ASN A 492 16.45 -35.26 19.58
N LYS A 493 16.42 -35.33 18.25
CA LYS A 493 16.93 -36.48 17.50
C LYS A 493 18.41 -36.73 17.78
N VAL A 494 19.23 -35.68 17.80
CA VAL A 494 20.65 -35.78 18.10
C VAL A 494 20.88 -36.13 19.59
N LEU A 495 20.15 -35.47 20.49
CA LEU A 495 20.22 -35.70 21.94
C LEU A 495 19.81 -37.12 22.33
N ASN A 496 18.82 -37.72 21.64
CA ASN A 496 18.42 -39.12 21.84
C ASN A 496 19.58 -40.10 21.56
N GLY A 497 20.48 -39.78 20.62
CA GLY A 497 21.72 -40.52 20.42
C GLY A 497 22.66 -40.51 21.61
N PHE A 498 22.50 -39.54 22.52
CA PHE A 498 23.19 -39.45 23.81
C PHE A 498 22.32 -39.92 24.99
N ASN A 499 21.25 -40.65 24.73
CA ASN A 499 20.23 -41.06 25.75
C ASN A 499 19.65 -39.89 26.58
N SER A 500 19.61 -38.68 25.98
CA SER A 500 19.11 -37.45 26.59
C SER A 500 18.02 -36.81 25.71
N SER A 501 17.35 -35.80 26.22
CA SER A 501 16.40 -34.94 25.50
C SER A 501 16.53 -33.52 26.03
N LEU A 502 16.02 -32.52 25.30
CA LEU A 502 16.10 -31.13 25.69
C LEU A 502 15.56 -30.87 27.09
N ASP A 503 14.45 -31.54 27.45
CA ASP A 503 13.82 -31.43 28.79
C ASP A 503 14.66 -32.01 29.92
N LYS A 504 15.63 -32.86 29.63
CA LYS A 504 16.52 -33.47 30.62
C LYS A 504 17.81 -32.68 30.82
N ILE A 505 18.07 -31.67 30.01
CA ILE A 505 19.26 -30.86 30.13
C ILE A 505 19.06 -29.82 31.24
N PRO A 506 20.03 -29.63 32.16
CA PRO A 506 19.96 -28.62 33.19
C PRO A 506 19.78 -27.22 32.60
N ALA A 507 18.82 -26.47 33.17
CA ALA A 507 18.51 -25.11 32.70
C ALA A 507 19.74 -24.17 32.68
N GLU A 508 20.67 -24.38 33.63
CA GLU A 508 21.94 -23.62 33.70
C GLU A 508 22.81 -23.80 32.48
N ARG A 509 22.86 -25.00 31.89
CA ARG A 509 23.61 -25.29 30.65
C ARG A 509 22.94 -24.66 29.43
N VAL A 510 21.62 -24.70 29.37
CA VAL A 510 20.86 -24.03 28.31
C VAL A 510 21.09 -22.52 28.39
N GLN A 511 21.02 -21.94 29.61
CA GLN A 511 21.23 -20.51 29.79
C GLN A 511 22.66 -20.06 29.47
N ALA A 512 23.66 -20.86 29.84
CA ALA A 512 25.07 -20.58 29.49
C ALA A 512 25.28 -20.56 27.98
N MET A 513 24.65 -21.48 27.26
CA MET A 513 24.70 -21.53 25.80
C MET A 513 23.97 -20.35 25.14
N LEU A 514 22.76 -19.97 25.64
CA LEU A 514 22.03 -18.81 25.14
C LEU A 514 22.89 -17.53 25.29
N ASN A 515 23.52 -17.35 26.45
CA ASN A 515 24.43 -16.21 26.70
C ASN A 515 25.62 -16.19 25.74
N GLU A 516 26.23 -17.35 25.50
CA GLU A 516 27.35 -17.49 24.54
C GLU A 516 26.94 -17.11 23.14
N TYR A 517 25.72 -17.49 22.71
CA TYR A 517 25.19 -17.20 21.39
C TYR A 517 24.50 -15.82 21.30
N ARG A 518 24.40 -15.08 22.41
CA ARG A 518 23.70 -13.79 22.52
C ARG A 518 22.23 -13.88 22.11
N LEU A 519 21.59 -14.96 22.53
CA LEU A 519 20.17 -15.21 22.32
C LEU A 519 19.41 -15.00 23.64
N GLU A 520 18.17 -14.52 23.56
CA GLU A 520 17.34 -14.23 24.74
C GLU A 520 16.53 -15.44 25.21
N GLN A 521 16.06 -16.25 24.26
CA GLN A 521 15.15 -17.38 24.52
C GLN A 521 15.60 -18.66 23.81
N ILE A 522 15.19 -19.80 24.35
CA ILE A 522 15.49 -21.13 23.76
C ILE A 522 14.84 -21.27 22.38
N GLU A 523 13.68 -20.65 22.18
CA GLU A 523 12.95 -20.63 20.92
C GLU A 523 13.79 -19.99 19.80
N ASP A 524 14.60 -18.98 20.08
CA ASP A 524 15.49 -18.35 19.12
C ASP A 524 16.60 -19.31 18.67
N LEU A 525 17.12 -20.12 19.59
CA LEU A 525 18.10 -21.16 19.28
C LEU A 525 17.46 -22.28 18.44
N LEU A 526 16.25 -22.70 18.78
CA LEU A 526 15.51 -23.73 18.05
C LEU A 526 15.12 -23.21 16.66
N GLU A 527 14.72 -21.95 16.53
CA GLU A 527 14.47 -21.31 15.22
C GLU A 527 15.73 -21.32 14.34
N ASP A 528 16.89 -20.95 14.90
CA ASP A 528 18.18 -20.98 14.19
C ASP A 528 18.54 -22.40 13.72
N ILE A 529 18.26 -23.43 14.52
CA ILE A 529 18.48 -24.82 14.14
C ILE A 529 17.50 -25.23 13.02
N GLY A 530 16.22 -24.89 13.14
CA GLY A 530 15.19 -25.22 12.17
C GLY A 530 15.40 -24.53 10.82
N LEU A 531 15.93 -23.31 10.82
CA LEU A 531 16.32 -22.57 9.61
C LEU A 531 17.66 -23.02 9.02
N GLY A 532 18.41 -23.92 9.71
CA GLY A 532 19.71 -24.40 9.26
C GLY A 532 20.85 -23.39 9.46
N ASN A 533 20.63 -22.31 10.23
CA ASN A 533 21.67 -21.32 10.59
C ASN A 533 22.68 -21.93 11.58
N ARG A 534 22.22 -22.88 12.42
CA ARG A 534 23.03 -23.62 13.37
C ARG A 534 22.81 -25.13 13.22
N MET A 535 23.87 -25.88 13.37
CA MET A 535 23.79 -27.35 13.27
C MET A 535 23.35 -27.94 14.60
N ALA A 536 22.25 -28.71 14.61
CA ALA A 536 21.72 -29.40 15.79
C ALA A 536 22.77 -30.24 16.50
N TYR A 537 23.65 -30.88 15.72
CA TYR A 537 24.75 -31.68 16.21
C TYR A 537 25.79 -30.89 17.05
N VAL A 538 26.18 -29.70 16.57
CA VAL A 538 27.14 -28.81 17.28
C VAL A 538 26.52 -28.31 18.59
N VAL A 539 25.24 -27.96 18.55
CA VAL A 539 24.46 -27.49 19.69
C VAL A 539 24.30 -28.63 20.72
N ALA A 540 23.91 -29.83 20.29
CA ALA A 540 23.75 -30.99 21.16
C ALA A 540 25.05 -31.35 21.86
N ARG A 541 26.17 -31.43 21.14
CA ARG A 541 27.50 -31.72 21.69
C ARG A 541 27.92 -30.72 22.78
N ARG A 542 27.63 -29.43 22.57
CA ARG A 542 27.90 -28.39 23.56
C ARG A 542 27.03 -28.50 24.80
N LEU A 543 25.76 -28.83 24.63
CA LEU A 543 24.83 -29.05 25.73
C LEU A 543 25.21 -30.24 26.59
N MET A 544 25.81 -31.29 25.99
CA MET A 544 26.23 -32.50 26.70
C MET A 544 27.61 -32.34 27.38
N GLY A 545 28.50 -31.48 26.86
CA GLY A 545 29.86 -31.26 27.39
C GLY A 545 30.95 -32.06 26.67
N GLU A 546 32.23 -31.64 26.77
CA GLU A 546 33.40 -32.10 25.97
C GLU A 546 33.92 -33.50 26.32
N GLY A 547 33.11 -34.45 26.70
CA GLY A 547 33.61 -35.75 27.19
C GLY A 547 32.98 -37.01 26.56
N GLU A 548 31.91 -36.92 25.79
CA GLU A 548 31.20 -38.12 25.32
C GLU A 548 31.48 -38.44 23.85
N GLN A 549 31.85 -39.72 23.61
CA GLN A 549 31.98 -40.29 22.24
C GLN A 549 30.66 -40.33 21.52
N LEU A 550 30.69 -39.98 20.25
CA LEU A 550 29.57 -39.84 19.33
C LEU A 550 28.90 -41.16 18.96
N PRO A 551 27.62 -41.38 19.32
CA PRO A 551 26.82 -42.37 18.65
C PRO A 551 26.29 -41.85 17.33
N SER A 552 26.26 -42.67 16.30
CA SER A 552 25.55 -42.36 15.04
C SER A 552 24.05 -42.26 15.30
N PRO A 553 23.34 -41.22 14.85
CA PRO A 553 21.91 -41.12 15.06
C PRO A 553 21.17 -42.27 14.35
N GLU A 554 20.49 -43.12 15.09
CA GLU A 554 19.69 -44.21 14.56
C GLU A 554 18.36 -43.72 13.98
N GLY A 555 18.11 -44.08 12.72
CA GLY A 555 16.85 -43.96 12.00
C GLY A 555 16.59 -42.59 11.28
N PRO A 556 15.72 -42.63 10.26
CA PRO A 556 15.37 -41.44 9.50
C PRO A 556 14.39 -40.51 10.26
N LEU A 557 14.46 -39.22 10.01
CA LEU A 557 13.49 -38.23 10.51
C LEU A 557 12.20 -38.32 9.70
N ALA A 558 11.06 -38.54 10.35
CA ALA A 558 9.76 -38.59 9.68
C ALA A 558 9.27 -37.21 9.32
N ILE A 559 8.84 -36.95 8.06
CA ILE A 559 8.22 -35.73 7.58
C ILE A 559 6.78 -35.99 7.15
N ARG A 560 5.87 -35.02 7.45
CA ARG A 560 4.43 -35.14 7.16
C ARG A 560 4.01 -34.49 5.85
N GLY A 561 4.89 -33.74 5.19
CA GLY A 561 4.56 -33.05 3.94
C GLY A 561 3.84 -31.72 4.11
N THR A 562 3.37 -31.41 5.31
CA THR A 562 2.60 -30.20 5.66
C THR A 562 3.45 -29.11 6.32
N GLU A 563 4.75 -29.31 6.48
CA GLU A 563 5.71 -28.35 7.07
C GLU A 563 6.12 -27.23 6.08
N GLY A 564 5.19 -26.74 5.32
CA GLY A 564 5.34 -26.00 4.06
C GLY A 564 6.14 -24.69 4.04
N LEU A 565 6.48 -24.08 5.19
CA LEU A 565 7.25 -22.81 5.21
C LEU A 565 8.74 -23.01 5.53
N VAL A 566 9.09 -24.10 6.19
CA VAL A 566 10.46 -24.39 6.63
C VAL A 566 11.05 -25.58 5.88
N LEU A 567 10.19 -26.46 5.36
CA LEU A 567 10.54 -27.61 4.57
C LEU A 567 10.15 -27.36 3.12
N SER A 568 11.10 -27.42 2.21
CA SER A 568 10.86 -27.20 0.79
C SER A 568 11.29 -28.40 -0.05
N TYR A 569 10.57 -28.68 -1.13
CA TYR A 569 10.91 -29.78 -2.04
C TYR A 569 11.79 -29.27 -3.17
N ALA A 570 12.88 -29.99 -3.43
CA ALA A 570 13.84 -29.61 -4.44
C ALA A 570 13.22 -29.66 -5.86
N LYS A 571 13.31 -28.57 -6.57
CA LYS A 571 12.82 -28.46 -7.96
C LYS A 571 13.58 -29.34 -8.94
N CYS A 572 14.84 -29.73 -8.62
CA CYS A 572 15.68 -30.55 -9.47
C CYS A 572 15.25 -32.03 -9.52
N CYS A 573 14.52 -32.53 -8.52
CA CYS A 573 14.17 -33.95 -8.43
C CYS A 573 12.72 -34.20 -8.00
N THR A 574 11.98 -33.19 -7.58
CA THR A 574 10.55 -33.22 -7.26
C THR A 574 10.12 -34.48 -6.49
N PRO A 575 10.59 -34.68 -5.23
CA PRO A 575 10.27 -35.85 -4.44
C PRO A 575 8.79 -35.88 -4.04
N ILE A 576 8.19 -37.08 -4.04
CA ILE A 576 6.80 -37.33 -3.65
C ILE A 576 6.73 -38.44 -2.61
N PRO A 577 5.63 -38.56 -1.83
CA PRO A 577 5.44 -39.61 -0.87
C PRO A 577 5.64 -41.00 -1.48
N GLY A 578 6.44 -41.84 -0.78
CA GLY A 578 6.88 -43.17 -1.27
C GLY A 578 8.21 -43.19 -2.02
N ASP A 579 8.79 -42.02 -2.36
CA ASP A 579 10.17 -41.96 -2.85
C ASP A 579 11.18 -42.02 -1.70
N PRO A 580 12.38 -42.58 -1.88
CA PRO A 580 13.49 -42.49 -0.94
C PRO A 580 14.00 -41.03 -0.93
N ILE A 581 14.09 -40.44 0.25
CA ILE A 581 14.37 -39.00 0.42
C ILE A 581 15.50 -38.74 1.39
N VAL A 582 16.16 -37.58 1.19
CA VAL A 582 17.17 -37.02 2.08
C VAL A 582 16.96 -35.52 2.21
N GLY A 583 17.18 -35.00 3.40
CA GLY A 583 17.09 -33.56 3.69
C GLY A 583 18.45 -32.90 3.61
N HIS A 584 18.56 -31.83 2.87
CA HIS A 584 19.71 -30.92 2.86
C HIS A 584 19.40 -29.65 3.64
N LEU A 585 20.20 -29.36 4.69
CA LEU A 585 20.06 -28.13 5.47
C LEU A 585 20.69 -26.94 4.70
N SER A 586 19.89 -25.94 4.41
CA SER A 586 20.31 -24.73 3.71
C SER A 586 20.09 -23.51 4.59
N ALA A 587 21.16 -22.78 4.91
CA ALA A 587 21.10 -21.59 5.77
C ALA A 587 20.04 -20.58 5.29
N GLY A 588 19.18 -20.13 6.19
CA GLY A 588 18.08 -19.19 5.93
C GLY A 588 16.88 -19.73 5.14
N LYS A 589 16.99 -20.95 4.56
CA LYS A 589 15.90 -21.60 3.79
C LYS A 589 15.28 -22.79 4.48
N GLY A 590 15.88 -23.26 5.59
CA GLY A 590 15.46 -24.46 6.28
C GLY A 590 15.92 -25.72 5.56
N MET A 591 15.10 -26.77 5.62
CA MET A 591 15.41 -28.07 5.05
C MET A 591 14.87 -28.21 3.63
N VAL A 592 15.73 -28.58 2.69
CA VAL A 592 15.37 -28.89 1.29
C VAL A 592 15.38 -30.40 1.10
N VAL A 593 14.22 -30.97 0.77
CA VAL A 593 14.06 -32.42 0.56
C VAL A 593 14.41 -32.77 -0.86
N HIS A 594 15.36 -33.71 -1.02
CA HIS A 594 15.77 -34.26 -2.29
C HIS A 594 15.48 -35.77 -2.36
N LEU A 595 15.43 -36.31 -3.57
CA LEU A 595 15.55 -37.74 -3.75
C LEU A 595 16.92 -38.20 -3.31
N ASP A 596 17.00 -39.38 -2.69
CA ASP A 596 18.25 -39.96 -2.21
C ASP A 596 19.31 -40.12 -3.31
N ASN A 597 18.91 -40.33 -4.55
CA ASN A 597 19.78 -40.47 -5.71
C ASN A 597 19.92 -39.20 -6.57
N CYS A 598 19.62 -38.04 -6.03
CA CYS A 598 19.73 -36.77 -6.75
C CYS A 598 21.19 -36.36 -6.97
N ARG A 599 21.54 -35.99 -8.21
CA ARG A 599 22.90 -35.57 -8.59
C ARG A 599 23.39 -34.34 -7.81
N ASN A 600 22.50 -33.41 -7.54
CA ASN A 600 22.87 -32.14 -6.89
C ASN A 600 23.29 -32.28 -5.41
N ILE A 601 23.05 -33.46 -4.81
CA ILE A 601 23.48 -33.73 -3.42
C ILE A 601 24.48 -34.91 -3.33
N SER A 602 24.92 -35.45 -4.46
CA SER A 602 25.81 -36.64 -4.49
C SER A 602 27.10 -36.44 -3.68
N GLU A 603 27.70 -35.24 -3.75
CA GLU A 603 28.95 -34.90 -3.04
C GLU A 603 28.77 -34.65 -1.53
N ILE A 604 27.59 -34.20 -1.11
CA ILE A 604 27.32 -33.82 0.28
C ILE A 604 26.48 -34.86 1.03
N ARG A 605 26.01 -35.91 0.34
CA ARG A 605 25.12 -36.96 0.85
C ARG A 605 25.66 -37.68 2.09
N HIS A 606 26.97 -37.90 2.14
CA HIS A 606 27.62 -38.61 3.22
C HIS A 606 28.10 -37.69 4.36
N ASN A 607 27.83 -36.38 4.28
CA ASN A 607 28.15 -35.45 5.32
C ASN A 607 26.99 -35.33 6.31
N PRO A 608 27.06 -35.91 7.52
CA PRO A 608 25.98 -35.88 8.51
C PRO A 608 25.66 -34.47 9.02
N GLU A 609 26.56 -33.50 8.83
CA GLU A 609 26.36 -32.12 9.21
C GLU A 609 25.46 -31.37 8.23
N LYS A 610 25.40 -31.77 6.96
CA LYS A 610 24.67 -31.09 5.89
C LYS A 610 23.46 -31.87 5.38
N CYS A 611 23.46 -33.21 5.54
CA CYS A 611 22.40 -34.08 5.07
C CYS A 611 21.83 -34.95 6.20
N ILE A 612 20.54 -35.03 6.27
CA ILE A 612 19.78 -35.80 7.26
C ILE A 612 18.94 -36.85 6.52
N GLN A 613 19.03 -38.09 6.97
CA GLN A 613 18.14 -39.13 6.43
C GLN A 613 16.70 -38.88 6.82
N LEU A 614 15.83 -38.85 5.83
CA LEU A 614 14.40 -38.61 5.96
C LEU A 614 13.58 -39.81 5.57
N ALA A 615 12.41 -39.94 6.18
CA ALA A 615 11.36 -40.86 5.74
C ALA A 615 10.03 -40.13 5.71
N TRP A 616 9.14 -40.53 4.83
CA TRP A 616 7.77 -40.06 4.82
C TRP A 616 7.03 -40.64 6.02
N ALA A 617 6.24 -39.82 6.71
CA ALA A 617 5.34 -40.29 7.75
C ALA A 617 4.23 -41.18 7.15
N LYS A 618 3.58 -42.00 7.98
CA LYS A 618 2.51 -42.90 7.50
C LYS A 618 1.26 -42.15 7.01
N ASP A 619 1.01 -40.95 7.57
CA ASP A 619 -0.20 -40.17 7.32
C ASP A 619 0.15 -38.85 6.58
N VAL A 620 0.82 -38.95 5.44
CA VAL A 620 1.13 -37.81 4.58
C VAL A 620 -0.12 -37.40 3.82
N THR A 621 -0.58 -36.15 4.06
CA THR A 621 -1.69 -35.53 3.33
C THR A 621 -1.17 -34.38 2.50
N GLY A 622 -1.62 -34.24 1.26
CA GLY A 622 -1.25 -33.14 0.37
C GLY A 622 -1.15 -33.57 -1.10
N GLU A 623 -0.98 -32.57 -1.95
CA GLU A 623 -0.76 -32.74 -3.36
C GLU A 623 0.69 -32.37 -3.71
N PHE A 624 1.32 -33.17 -4.56
CA PHE A 624 2.73 -33.06 -4.92
C PHE A 624 2.88 -32.99 -6.43
N ASN A 625 3.60 -32.00 -6.91
CA ASN A 625 3.79 -31.76 -8.33
C ASN A 625 4.92 -32.64 -8.92
N VAL A 626 4.61 -33.34 -9.99
CA VAL A 626 5.57 -34.18 -10.75
C VAL A 626 5.58 -33.72 -12.19
N GLU A 627 6.78 -33.57 -12.75
CA GLU A 627 6.96 -33.26 -14.15
C GLU A 627 7.13 -34.56 -14.98
N LEU A 628 6.22 -34.74 -15.94
CA LEU A 628 6.22 -35.86 -16.87
C LEU A 628 6.50 -35.35 -18.28
N ARG A 629 7.41 -36.01 -18.97
CA ARG A 629 7.64 -35.86 -20.40
C ARG A 629 6.98 -37.01 -21.13
N VAL A 630 6.01 -36.70 -21.99
CA VAL A 630 5.26 -37.65 -22.80
C VAL A 630 5.61 -37.43 -24.26
N GLU A 631 6.16 -38.44 -24.90
CA GLU A 631 6.45 -38.49 -26.33
C GLU A 631 5.36 -39.30 -27.01
N LEU A 632 4.70 -38.74 -28.01
CA LEU A 632 3.57 -39.39 -28.67
C LEU A 632 3.42 -38.93 -30.12
N GLU A 633 2.73 -39.73 -30.94
CA GLU A 633 2.42 -39.40 -32.32
C GLU A 633 1.50 -38.21 -32.41
N HIS A 634 1.79 -37.29 -33.32
CA HIS A 634 1.00 -36.05 -33.48
C HIS A 634 -0.40 -36.39 -33.99
N GLN A 635 -1.42 -36.03 -33.23
CA GLN A 635 -2.83 -36.18 -33.60
C GLN A 635 -3.69 -35.02 -33.10
N ARG A 636 -4.79 -34.73 -33.80
CA ARG A 636 -5.73 -33.66 -33.39
C ARG A 636 -6.38 -34.02 -32.05
N GLY A 637 -6.57 -33.02 -31.18
CA GLY A 637 -7.21 -33.21 -29.87
C GLY A 637 -6.31 -33.83 -28.79
N LEU A 638 -5.00 -33.95 -29.03
CA LEU A 638 -4.02 -34.55 -28.14
C LEU A 638 -4.08 -34.04 -26.69
N ILE A 639 -4.14 -32.74 -26.50
CA ILE A 639 -4.21 -32.10 -25.16
C ILE A 639 -5.47 -32.57 -24.43
N ALA A 640 -6.61 -32.64 -25.13
CA ALA A 640 -7.87 -33.10 -24.53
C ALA A 640 -7.80 -34.56 -24.08
N LEU A 641 -7.17 -35.42 -24.88
CA LEU A 641 -6.97 -36.84 -24.54
C LEU A 641 -6.05 -37.01 -23.32
N LEU A 642 -4.95 -36.26 -23.26
CA LEU A 642 -4.05 -36.27 -22.11
C LEU A 642 -4.77 -35.76 -20.84
N ALA A 643 -5.50 -34.64 -20.94
CA ALA A 643 -6.22 -34.07 -19.82
C ALA A 643 -7.31 -35.02 -19.30
N SER A 644 -8.11 -35.63 -20.18
CA SER A 644 -9.13 -36.60 -19.80
C SER A 644 -8.51 -37.84 -19.11
N SER A 645 -7.35 -38.29 -19.56
CA SER A 645 -6.67 -39.45 -18.98
C SER A 645 -6.07 -39.17 -17.60
N VAL A 646 -5.53 -37.99 -17.39
CA VAL A 646 -5.04 -37.55 -16.06
C VAL A 646 -6.21 -37.39 -15.10
N ASN A 647 -7.29 -36.73 -15.52
CA ASN A 647 -8.50 -36.57 -14.71
C ASN A 647 -9.16 -37.94 -14.37
N ALA A 648 -9.18 -38.88 -15.30
CA ALA A 648 -9.71 -40.24 -15.07
C ALA A 648 -8.87 -41.08 -14.07
N ALA A 649 -7.70 -40.58 -13.67
CA ALA A 649 -6.85 -41.14 -12.64
C ALA A 649 -6.84 -40.30 -11.35
N ASP A 650 -7.78 -39.35 -11.18
CA ASP A 650 -7.87 -38.37 -10.09
C ASP A 650 -6.66 -37.44 -9.97
N GLY A 651 -5.90 -37.25 -11.06
CA GLY A 651 -4.79 -36.31 -11.12
C GLY A 651 -5.25 -34.95 -11.68
N ASN A 652 -4.57 -33.87 -11.25
CA ASN A 652 -4.77 -32.53 -11.80
C ASN A 652 -3.56 -32.11 -12.64
N ILE A 653 -3.79 -31.37 -13.74
CA ILE A 653 -2.72 -30.78 -14.56
C ILE A 653 -2.53 -29.34 -14.17
N GLU A 654 -1.39 -29.04 -13.57
CA GLU A 654 -1.00 -27.66 -13.16
C GLU A 654 -0.40 -26.87 -14.33
N LYS A 655 0.32 -27.56 -15.21
CA LYS A 655 0.97 -26.93 -16.34
C LYS A 655 1.12 -27.94 -17.50
N ILE A 656 0.90 -27.42 -18.71
CA ILE A 656 1.13 -28.17 -19.95
C ILE A 656 1.94 -27.29 -20.90
N SER A 657 2.98 -27.86 -21.52
CA SER A 657 3.71 -27.25 -22.62
C SER A 657 3.97 -28.31 -23.69
N MET A 658 3.96 -27.91 -24.94
CA MET A 658 4.10 -28.80 -26.07
C MET A 658 5.15 -28.27 -27.04
N ASP A 659 6.11 -29.13 -27.40
CA ASP A 659 7.12 -28.88 -28.41
C ASP A 659 6.90 -29.87 -29.59
N GLU A 660 6.79 -29.36 -30.81
CA GLU A 660 6.73 -30.20 -31.98
C GLU A 660 8.15 -30.57 -32.44
N ARG A 661 8.40 -31.89 -32.59
CA ARG A 661 9.59 -32.42 -33.28
C ARG A 661 9.15 -33.12 -34.58
N ASP A 662 9.66 -32.64 -35.67
CA ASP A 662 9.60 -33.29 -37.01
C ASP A 662 8.18 -33.56 -37.60
N GLY A 663 7.13 -32.84 -37.15
CA GLY A 663 5.77 -32.97 -37.70
C GLY A 663 5.07 -34.32 -37.48
N ARG A 664 5.77 -35.34 -36.92
CA ARG A 664 5.25 -36.69 -36.61
C ARG A 664 5.19 -37.01 -35.13
N ILE A 665 6.08 -36.43 -34.35
CA ILE A 665 6.17 -36.69 -32.90
C ILE A 665 6.00 -35.39 -32.15
N SER A 666 5.06 -35.37 -31.21
CA SER A 666 4.87 -34.31 -30.26
C SER A 666 5.48 -34.70 -28.91
N VAL A 667 6.21 -33.75 -28.31
CA VAL A 667 6.74 -33.88 -26.95
C VAL A 667 5.93 -32.96 -26.05
N VAL A 668 5.18 -33.56 -25.13
CA VAL A 668 4.36 -32.79 -24.16
C VAL A 668 5.01 -32.93 -22.80
N GLN A 669 5.26 -31.76 -22.16
CA GLN A 669 5.67 -31.68 -20.77
C GLN A 669 4.44 -31.36 -19.93
N LEU A 670 4.15 -32.22 -18.97
CA LEU A 670 3.01 -32.14 -18.07
C LEU A 670 3.52 -31.98 -16.63
N VAL A 671 3.07 -30.95 -15.90
CA VAL A 671 3.17 -30.93 -14.45
C VAL A 671 1.86 -31.41 -13.89
N VAL A 672 1.90 -32.59 -13.24
CA VAL A 672 0.72 -33.28 -12.71
C VAL A 672 0.78 -33.28 -11.17
N SER A 673 -0.32 -32.94 -10.55
CA SER A 673 -0.50 -33.03 -9.09
C SER A 673 -0.93 -34.46 -8.72
N VAL A 674 -0.21 -35.08 -7.79
CA VAL A 674 -0.43 -36.44 -7.30
C VAL A 674 -0.26 -36.51 -5.78
N HIS A 675 -0.89 -37.49 -5.13
CA HIS A 675 -0.78 -37.65 -3.67
C HIS A 675 0.45 -38.51 -3.28
N ASP A 676 0.80 -39.52 -4.03
CA ASP A 676 1.90 -40.42 -3.74
C ASP A 676 2.44 -41.13 -5.00
N ARG A 677 3.41 -42.01 -4.80
CA ARG A 677 4.02 -42.81 -5.87
C ARG A 677 3.04 -43.81 -6.49
N VAL A 678 2.07 -44.32 -5.73
CA VAL A 678 1.06 -45.26 -6.24
C VAL A 678 0.07 -44.53 -7.14
N HIS A 679 -0.32 -43.34 -6.74
CA HIS A 679 -1.17 -42.46 -7.54
C HIS A 679 -0.47 -42.04 -8.85
N LEU A 680 0.79 -41.64 -8.77
CA LEU A 680 1.59 -41.36 -9.97
C LEU A 680 1.65 -42.56 -10.93
N ALA A 681 1.83 -43.77 -10.40
CA ALA A 681 1.85 -45.00 -11.24
C ALA A 681 0.51 -45.24 -11.93
N ARG A 682 -0.63 -44.95 -11.29
CA ARG A 682 -1.96 -45.00 -11.91
C ARG A 682 -2.11 -43.98 -13.05
N VAL A 683 -1.67 -42.75 -12.84
CA VAL A 683 -1.64 -41.70 -13.88
C VAL A 683 -0.81 -42.14 -15.07
N ILE A 684 0.42 -42.60 -14.84
CA ILE A 684 1.31 -43.10 -15.92
C ILE A 684 0.69 -44.30 -16.67
N LYS A 685 0.05 -45.23 -15.96
CA LYS A 685 -0.63 -46.38 -16.56
C LYS A 685 -1.78 -45.93 -17.48
N LYS A 686 -2.59 -44.97 -17.07
CA LYS A 686 -3.67 -44.42 -17.89
C LYS A 686 -3.13 -43.67 -19.13
N LEU A 687 -2.09 -42.88 -18.97
CA LEU A 687 -1.45 -42.18 -20.09
C LEU A 687 -0.81 -43.18 -21.10
N ARG A 688 -0.20 -44.28 -20.62
CA ARG A 688 0.34 -45.34 -21.49
C ARG A 688 -0.71 -46.09 -22.28
N ALA A 689 -1.94 -46.15 -21.79
CA ALA A 689 -3.04 -46.81 -22.48
C ALA A 689 -3.59 -46.03 -23.69
N LEU A 690 -3.16 -44.76 -23.86
CA LEU A 690 -3.54 -43.96 -25.02
C LEU A 690 -2.81 -44.46 -26.29
N THR A 691 -3.57 -44.56 -27.38
CA THR A 691 -3.01 -44.87 -28.69
C THR A 691 -2.05 -43.77 -29.14
N GLY A 692 -0.86 -44.15 -29.63
CA GLY A 692 0.15 -43.21 -30.10
C GLY A 692 1.16 -42.76 -29.06
N VAL A 693 1.03 -43.14 -27.78
CA VAL A 693 2.04 -42.82 -26.75
C VAL A 693 3.26 -43.72 -26.95
N ILE A 694 4.41 -43.08 -27.23
CA ILE A 694 5.69 -43.78 -27.51
C ILE A 694 6.46 -43.97 -26.19
N ARG A 695 6.57 -42.90 -25.40
CA ARG A 695 7.38 -42.94 -24.18
C ARG A 695 6.85 -41.95 -23.14
N ILE A 696 6.87 -42.36 -21.87
CA ILE A 696 6.61 -41.47 -20.73
C ILE A 696 7.82 -41.52 -19.81
N THR A 697 8.34 -40.37 -19.46
CA THR A 697 9.50 -40.23 -18.57
C THR A 697 9.17 -39.24 -17.47
N ARG A 698 9.37 -39.60 -16.20
CA ARG A 698 9.38 -38.64 -15.10
C ARG A 698 10.66 -37.83 -15.21
N MET A 699 10.53 -36.52 -15.38
CA MET A 699 11.67 -35.62 -15.47
C MET A 699 12.37 -35.56 -14.12
N ARG A 700 13.65 -35.75 -14.13
CA ARG A 700 14.57 -35.56 -13.02
C ARG A 700 15.72 -34.75 -13.59
N ALA A 701 15.89 -33.50 -13.10
CA ALA A 701 16.94 -32.60 -13.59
C ALA A 701 18.36 -33.11 -13.25
#